data_5ac9ef623a23a2eaa1873cd824f58686
#
_entry.id   5ac9ef623a23a2eaa1873cd824f58686
#
_cell.length_a   1.000
_cell.length_b   1.000
_cell.length_c   1.000
_cell.angle_alpha   90.00
_cell.angle_beta   90.00
_cell.angle_gamma   90.00
#
_symmetry.space_group_name_H-M   'P 1'
#
loop_
_entity.id
_entity.type
_entity.pdbx_description
1 polymer ?
#
loop_
_entity_poly.entity_id
_entity_poly.type
_entity_poly.pdbx_seq_one_letter_code
_entity_poly.pdbx_strand_id
1 'polypeptide(L)'
;MSINRITYTGAFIKCLRPFAAKITNKHNKRHRGGWQYALKRININQMSIPELLNSNCRSLINKVDYLQFLLSQNMYRNCGVITIQESWLTDLQDDCLVSLRDFNIYRQDRSNNKKTCGGGVATFVNVNWCRSTFACFKFSNDFIDCLTLRCRPKHLNKYKYIYVTNIYMTPDCTSSALSVFTDKFTEFAVTAFSDSLSIVCGDFNSCDCSFLTSLGHLNVVDFPTRLNSHLDLVFINDVGAYVTRKRAPLSSSDHCIIRVLPKVYGKHGKSTHIHHTKKVIYRNYSEENLQNLKNMFRTTNWELFTDDSIENTTDVITSYLKFCFDICCPTETFFLSFDRLTSPQLKRLRRVKERMYKEKNTIEVRKLNDQINQEIRRLNCVFTQKLLSCRSSPSMWKLFKEITGDRQTRSDNQLNVCDLNKSFIQQSSDIMLPISKGLKNNCVPSFTENDVWKCLQSLNSSQCLGPDGIPNLLFKKCADVLCYPLMNIFNRSFSTNVLPKMWRKIKVIPIPKKASGDKNAKLRPIAITSPFLKIMEKLLIQPLQPVIKEHCDPYQFAYKCKRSTLDAVAVLHHNIVFGLEKGKKYVRCAFLDFTSAFDSIPRHLLLNKLISVDTDSWITNWLCSYLSGREQYTVFEGKCSTSLLSTVGVPQGAVLSPLLFSFFLHDLPSSTENTFVKYADDLTVCMPISTSLHPIEMNEFLSRIERWSVGNGLLLNPSKCQAVNFSLRHGQNLYSMLGSHNACAIGDSLINTVSKVKYLGVIFSSDLSWSSHVLLLSKKVYRLTYYIKRLHAFGITRHLLLHFVNSCILPIILYCSPLFFPGLLRKDFAILRRVLKAVCKVCGESFEVIVNMLVDRHLKACKLLAGVILSDTKHPLYSYLSPCISSGRTRRKYIKIHARKQIYKSSVIPYLANLLCDEQAVRVDLVNNLSS
;
A
#
# COMPACT_ATOMS: atom_id res chain seq x y z
N MET A 1 -49.48 -4.47 11.19
CA MET A 1 -50.07 -5.50 10.30
C MET A 1 -49.05 -6.62 10.17
N SER A 2 -49.52 -7.83 10.44
CA SER A 2 -48.75 -9.03 10.69
C SER A 2 -48.01 -9.55 9.47
N ILE A 3 -46.72 -9.87 9.65
CA ILE A 3 -45.90 -10.55 8.66
C ILE A 3 -46.34 -12.01 8.57
N ASN A 4 -46.95 -12.39 7.43
CA ASN A 4 -47.30 -13.78 7.14
C ASN A 4 -46.02 -14.60 6.91
N ARG A 5 -45.69 -15.46 7.85
CA ARG A 5 -44.71 -16.54 7.67
C ARG A 5 -45.30 -17.58 6.70
N ILE A 6 -44.69 -17.70 5.51
CA ILE A 6 -44.99 -18.82 4.62
C ILE A 6 -44.34 -20.08 5.21
N THR A 7 -45.11 -20.94 5.78
CA THR A 7 -44.70 -22.28 6.24
C THR A 7 -44.82 -23.25 5.07
N TYR A 8 -43.70 -23.76 4.59
CA TYR A 8 -43.70 -24.85 3.60
C TYR A 8 -44.11 -26.17 4.26
N THR A 9 -45.05 -26.88 3.66
CA THR A 9 -45.54 -28.18 4.14
C THR A 9 -44.47 -29.26 4.00
N GLY A 10 -44.44 -30.22 4.94
CA GLY A 10 -43.47 -31.31 5.03
C GLY A 10 -43.37 -32.22 3.79
N ALA A 11 -44.31 -32.13 2.84
CA ALA A 11 -44.26 -32.82 1.55
C ALA A 11 -43.21 -32.22 0.58
N PHE A 12 -43.03 -30.89 0.59
CA PHE A 12 -42.04 -30.21 -0.26
C PHE A 12 -40.57 -30.49 0.15
N ILE A 13 -40.34 -30.72 1.44
CA ILE A 13 -39.01 -31.08 1.98
C ILE A 13 -38.63 -32.52 1.62
N LYS A 14 -39.58 -33.42 1.38
CA LYS A 14 -39.30 -34.80 0.95
C LYS A 14 -38.87 -34.92 -0.51
N CYS A 15 -39.28 -34.03 -1.40
CA CYS A 15 -38.87 -34.01 -2.80
C CYS A 15 -37.45 -33.51 -3.05
N LEU A 16 -36.79 -32.88 -2.09
CA LEU A 16 -35.42 -32.39 -2.20
C LEU A 16 -34.36 -33.38 -1.67
N ARG A 17 -34.69 -34.64 -1.44
CA ARG A 17 -33.77 -35.71 -1.05
C ARG A 17 -33.63 -36.79 -2.12
N PRO A 18 -32.86 -36.61 -3.18
CA PRO A 18 -32.11 -37.70 -3.71
C PRO A 18 -30.61 -37.32 -3.70
N PHE A 19 -29.83 -38.06 -2.97
CA PHE A 19 -28.38 -38.09 -2.78
C PHE A 19 -27.94 -37.89 -1.34
N ALA A 20 -28.61 -38.62 -0.43
CA ALA A 20 -27.96 -38.95 0.82
C ALA A 20 -27.21 -40.26 0.63
N ALA A 21 -25.91 -40.20 0.40
CA ALA A 21 -25.04 -41.35 0.44
C ALA A 21 -25.24 -42.10 1.78
N LYS A 22 -25.51 -43.39 1.74
CA LYS A 22 -25.57 -44.29 2.90
C LYS A 22 -24.30 -44.15 3.70
N ILE A 23 -24.40 -43.53 4.87
CA ILE A 23 -23.34 -43.55 5.87
C ILE A 23 -23.39 -44.94 6.50
N THR A 24 -22.59 -45.86 6.05
CA THR A 24 -22.38 -47.14 6.74
C THR A 24 -21.68 -46.84 8.06
N ASN A 25 -22.32 -47.19 9.14
CA ASN A 25 -21.77 -47.22 10.49
C ASN A 25 -20.55 -48.17 10.51
N LYS A 26 -19.36 -47.70 10.29
CA LYS A 26 -18.14 -48.40 10.60
C LYS A 26 -17.91 -48.34 12.10
N HIS A 27 -17.98 -49.50 12.73
CA HIS A 27 -17.61 -49.71 14.13
C HIS A 27 -16.32 -48.95 14.49
N ASN A 28 -16.40 -48.05 15.46
CA ASN A 28 -15.29 -47.37 16.09
C ASN A 28 -14.34 -48.38 16.75
N LYS A 29 -13.31 -48.82 16.03
CA LYS A 29 -12.14 -49.39 16.67
C LYS A 29 -11.54 -48.31 17.55
N ARG A 30 -11.60 -48.44 18.88
CA ARG A 30 -10.86 -47.61 19.84
C ARG A 30 -9.36 -47.80 19.59
N HIS A 31 -8.78 -46.96 18.70
CA HIS A 31 -7.34 -46.84 18.60
C HIS A 31 -6.83 -46.15 19.87
N ARG A 32 -6.02 -46.85 20.69
CA ARG A 32 -5.15 -46.26 21.72
C ARG A 32 -4.13 -45.37 21.00
N GLY A 33 -4.49 -44.16 20.66
CA GLY A 33 -3.59 -43.21 20.02
C GLY A 33 -2.76 -42.47 21.08
N GLY A 34 -1.44 -42.61 21.03
CA GLY A 34 -0.52 -41.84 21.89
C GLY A 34 -0.56 -40.33 21.55
N TRP A 35 0.29 -39.55 22.26
CA TRP A 35 0.38 -38.09 22.15
C TRP A 35 0.50 -37.56 20.70
N GLN A 36 1.12 -38.32 19.78
CA GLN A 36 1.17 -37.96 18.35
C GLN A 36 -0.21 -37.93 17.66
N TYR A 37 -1.15 -38.80 18.12
CA TYR A 37 -2.53 -38.78 17.64
C TYR A 37 -3.30 -37.59 18.23
N ALA A 38 -2.96 -37.18 19.45
CA ALA A 38 -3.50 -35.99 20.09
C ALA A 38 -3.08 -34.71 19.34
N LEU A 39 -1.80 -34.58 18.96
CA LEU A 39 -1.29 -33.48 18.13
C LEU A 39 -2.04 -33.32 16.80
N LYS A 40 -2.50 -34.41 16.20
CA LYS A 40 -3.31 -34.37 14.96
C LYS A 40 -4.72 -33.83 15.15
N ARG A 41 -5.18 -33.61 16.39
CA ARG A 41 -6.53 -33.15 16.71
C ARG A 41 -6.59 -31.73 17.26
N ILE A 42 -5.45 -31.16 17.64
CA ILE A 42 -5.36 -29.81 18.19
C ILE A 42 -5.21 -28.81 17.04
N ASN A 43 -5.92 -27.70 17.14
CA ASN A 43 -5.68 -26.56 16.26
C ASN A 43 -4.48 -25.75 16.73
N ILE A 44 -3.74 -25.16 15.81
CA ILE A 44 -2.54 -24.37 16.08
C ILE A 44 -2.80 -23.21 17.06
N ASN A 45 -3.95 -22.57 17.01
CA ASN A 45 -4.35 -21.48 17.90
C ASN A 45 -4.62 -21.92 19.35
N GLN A 46 -4.73 -23.22 19.60
CA GLN A 46 -4.92 -23.84 20.93
C GLN A 46 -3.60 -24.37 21.51
N MET A 47 -2.49 -24.28 20.78
CA MET A 47 -1.18 -24.78 21.22
C MET A 47 -0.48 -23.73 22.06
N SER A 48 -0.09 -24.10 23.28
CA SER A 48 0.72 -23.25 24.16
C SER A 48 2.21 -23.23 23.75
N ILE A 49 2.72 -24.36 23.26
CA ILE A 49 4.08 -24.48 22.72
C ILE A 49 4.03 -24.89 21.26
N PRO A 50 4.88 -24.32 20.35
CA PRO A 50 4.75 -24.51 18.92
C PRO A 50 5.43 -25.79 18.43
N GLU A 51 4.98 -26.34 17.32
CA GLU A 51 5.82 -27.19 16.48
C GLU A 51 6.82 -26.30 15.75
N LEU A 52 8.10 -26.68 15.72
CA LEU A 52 9.15 -25.92 15.07
C LEU A 52 9.82 -26.76 13.96
N LEU A 53 10.20 -26.09 12.87
CA LEU A 53 11.02 -26.65 11.79
C LEU A 53 12.35 -25.88 11.75
N ASN A 54 13.47 -26.58 11.82
CA ASN A 54 14.81 -26.02 11.63
C ASN A 54 15.49 -26.58 10.39
N SER A 55 16.11 -25.73 9.57
CA SER A 55 16.82 -26.16 8.37
C SER A 55 17.79 -25.12 7.84
N ASN A 56 19.02 -25.52 7.55
CA ASN A 56 19.91 -24.77 6.69
C ASN A 56 19.46 -24.94 5.24
N CYS A 57 19.14 -23.85 4.56
CA CYS A 57 18.50 -23.91 3.24
C CYS A 57 19.39 -23.52 2.06
N ARG A 58 20.54 -22.88 2.28
CA ARG A 58 21.39 -22.36 1.20
C ARG A 58 20.58 -21.62 0.12
N SER A 59 20.22 -20.37 0.41
CA SER A 59 19.34 -19.51 -0.41
C SER A 59 17.84 -19.83 -0.29
N LEU A 60 17.18 -19.06 0.55
CA LEU A 60 15.73 -19.19 0.83
C LEU A 60 14.86 -18.85 -0.38
N ILE A 61 15.23 -17.83 -1.17
CA ILE A 61 14.43 -17.36 -2.31
C ILE A 61 14.08 -18.48 -3.28
N ASN A 62 15.02 -19.38 -3.54
CA ASN A 62 14.83 -20.47 -4.50
C ASN A 62 13.99 -21.64 -3.94
N LYS A 63 13.68 -21.61 -2.64
CA LYS A 63 13.05 -22.74 -1.94
C LYS A 63 11.70 -22.40 -1.29
N VAL A 64 11.24 -21.14 -1.43
CA VAL A 64 9.97 -20.68 -0.86
C VAL A 64 8.78 -21.52 -1.34
N ASP A 65 8.68 -21.82 -2.65
CA ASP A 65 7.57 -22.64 -3.17
C ASP A 65 7.57 -24.06 -2.62
N TYR A 66 8.76 -24.64 -2.45
CA TYR A 66 8.90 -25.97 -1.85
C TYR A 66 8.50 -25.94 -0.37
N LEU A 67 8.93 -24.92 0.38
CA LEU A 67 8.57 -24.74 1.78
C LEU A 67 7.06 -24.52 1.93
N GLN A 68 6.45 -23.70 1.08
CA GLN A 68 5.01 -23.49 1.05
C GLN A 68 4.25 -24.77 0.74
N PHE A 69 4.76 -25.60 -0.20
CA PHE A 69 4.21 -26.93 -0.46
C PHE A 69 4.27 -27.84 0.77
N LEU A 70 5.40 -27.86 1.49
CA LEU A 70 5.52 -28.65 2.73
C LEU A 70 4.48 -28.22 3.77
N LEU A 71 4.34 -26.92 3.99
CA LEU A 71 3.39 -26.35 4.98
C LEU A 71 1.93 -26.63 4.63
N SER A 72 1.62 -26.83 3.33
CA SER A 72 0.26 -27.21 2.90
C SER A 72 -0.12 -28.65 3.28
N GLN A 73 0.85 -29.47 3.71
CA GLN A 73 0.58 -30.86 4.10
C GLN A 73 0.03 -30.96 5.51
N ASN A 74 -0.93 -31.85 5.72
CA ASN A 74 -1.59 -32.04 7.02
C ASN A 74 -0.63 -32.33 8.19
N MET A 75 0.54 -32.90 7.90
CA MET A 75 1.51 -33.19 8.95
C MET A 75 2.22 -31.95 9.50
N TYR A 76 2.26 -30.83 8.76
CA TYR A 76 2.90 -29.57 9.16
C TYR A 76 1.90 -28.48 9.53
N ARG A 77 0.62 -28.80 9.60
CA ARG A 77 -0.46 -27.81 9.88
C ARG A 77 -0.33 -27.09 11.22
N ASN A 78 0.36 -27.70 12.19
CA ASN A 78 0.59 -27.18 13.51
C ASN A 78 1.97 -26.52 13.66
N CYS A 79 2.66 -26.26 12.55
CA CYS A 79 3.93 -25.57 12.56
C CYS A 79 3.72 -24.11 12.99
N GLY A 80 4.28 -23.76 14.15
CA GLY A 80 4.21 -22.42 14.73
C GLY A 80 5.42 -21.57 14.43
N VAL A 81 6.59 -22.19 14.27
CA VAL A 81 7.86 -21.48 14.02
C VAL A 81 8.70 -22.25 12.99
N ILE A 82 9.38 -21.50 12.12
CA ILE A 82 10.35 -22.05 11.17
C ILE A 82 11.63 -21.23 11.29
N THR A 83 12.75 -21.90 11.54
CA THR A 83 14.07 -21.29 11.58
C THR A 83 14.89 -21.74 10.40
N ILE A 84 15.43 -20.78 9.67
CA ILE A 84 16.20 -21.01 8.45
C ILE A 84 17.57 -20.37 8.62
N GLN A 85 18.61 -21.14 8.35
CA GLN A 85 19.99 -20.69 8.26
C GLN A 85 20.41 -20.58 6.79
N GLU A 86 21.45 -19.82 6.51
CA GLU A 86 21.91 -19.47 5.16
C GLU A 86 20.77 -18.95 4.28
N SER A 87 20.05 -17.93 4.77
CA SER A 87 18.94 -17.33 4.01
C SER A 87 19.41 -16.67 2.72
N TRP A 88 20.66 -16.18 2.71
CA TRP A 88 21.29 -15.39 1.62
C TRP A 88 20.45 -14.18 1.22
N LEU A 89 19.73 -13.63 2.20
CA LEU A 89 18.96 -12.39 2.03
C LEU A 89 19.86 -11.19 2.32
N THR A 90 19.57 -10.09 1.67
CA THR A 90 20.25 -8.80 1.83
C THR A 90 19.23 -7.69 2.00
N ASP A 91 19.66 -6.51 2.47
CA ASP A 91 18.83 -5.32 2.64
C ASP A 91 18.09 -4.88 1.37
N LEU A 92 18.59 -5.28 0.20
CA LEU A 92 17.97 -4.98 -1.09
C LEU A 92 16.73 -5.84 -1.38
N GLN A 93 16.55 -6.92 -0.64
CA GLN A 93 15.47 -7.88 -0.85
C GLN A 93 14.37 -7.64 0.20
N ASP A 94 13.17 -7.40 -0.29
CA ASP A 94 11.99 -7.18 0.54
C ASP A 94 11.46 -8.51 1.11
N ASP A 95 10.92 -8.49 2.33
CA ASP A 95 10.35 -9.66 3.01
C ASP A 95 9.22 -10.34 2.25
N CYS A 96 8.50 -9.58 1.39
CA CYS A 96 7.47 -10.16 0.54
C CYS A 96 7.97 -11.23 -0.42
N LEU A 97 9.28 -11.22 -0.74
CA LEU A 97 9.94 -12.19 -1.65
C LEU A 97 9.94 -13.61 -1.11
N VAL A 98 9.97 -13.73 0.19
CA VAL A 98 10.06 -14.99 0.91
C VAL A 98 8.86 -15.20 1.85
N SER A 99 7.78 -14.46 1.62
CA SER A 99 6.57 -14.53 2.43
C SER A 99 5.93 -15.92 2.37
N LEU A 100 5.55 -16.45 3.52
CA LEU A 100 4.80 -17.68 3.68
C LEU A 100 3.40 -17.38 4.18
N ARG A 101 2.43 -18.18 3.73
CA ARG A 101 1.05 -18.02 4.16
C ARG A 101 0.92 -18.23 5.66
N ASP A 102 0.25 -17.32 6.35
CA ASP A 102 -0.01 -17.34 7.79
C ASP A 102 1.24 -17.17 8.67
N PHE A 103 2.38 -16.72 8.10
CA PHE A 103 3.61 -16.48 8.83
C PHE A 103 4.11 -15.04 8.65
N ASN A 104 4.61 -14.45 9.74
CA ASN A 104 5.43 -13.25 9.69
C ASN A 104 6.91 -13.65 9.67
N ILE A 105 7.72 -12.95 8.89
CA ILE A 105 9.16 -13.15 8.82
C ILE A 105 9.90 -12.13 9.67
N TYR A 106 10.95 -12.61 10.33
CA TYR A 106 11.96 -11.84 11.06
C TYR A 106 13.33 -12.33 10.61
N ARG A 107 14.25 -11.42 10.31
CA ARG A 107 15.56 -11.81 9.78
C ARG A 107 16.69 -10.97 10.33
N GLN A 108 17.88 -11.56 10.31
CA GLN A 108 19.17 -10.92 10.49
C GLN A 108 20.01 -11.27 9.28
N ASP A 109 20.21 -10.29 8.39
CA ASP A 109 21.03 -10.45 7.21
C ASP A 109 22.49 -10.19 7.58
N ARG A 110 23.41 -10.88 6.90
CA ARG A 110 24.84 -10.67 7.11
C ARG A 110 25.28 -9.32 6.53
N SER A 111 25.91 -8.48 7.35
CA SER A 111 26.32 -7.12 6.98
C SER A 111 27.72 -7.06 6.37
N ASN A 112 28.21 -8.12 5.75
CA ASN A 112 29.61 -8.17 5.29
C ASN A 112 29.80 -7.61 3.86
N ASN A 113 30.71 -6.63 3.71
CA ASN A 113 31.08 -6.04 2.42
C ASN A 113 32.05 -6.90 1.58
N LYS A 114 32.62 -7.97 2.14
CA LYS A 114 33.66 -8.77 1.49
C LYS A 114 33.16 -9.98 0.69
N LYS A 115 32.02 -10.58 1.05
CA LYS A 115 31.44 -11.73 0.32
C LYS A 115 30.06 -11.36 -0.21
N THR A 116 29.84 -11.54 -1.52
CA THR A 116 28.56 -11.21 -2.22
C THR A 116 27.44 -12.23 -1.96
N CYS A 117 27.72 -13.39 -1.36
CA CYS A 117 26.78 -14.48 -1.10
C CYS A 117 27.16 -15.23 0.18
N GLY A 118 26.15 -15.70 0.93
CA GLY A 118 26.31 -16.56 2.10
C GLY A 118 25.79 -15.95 3.41
N GLY A 119 25.48 -16.80 4.39
CA GLY A 119 25.03 -16.42 5.73
C GLY A 119 23.62 -15.87 5.81
N GLY A 120 23.34 -15.20 6.94
CA GLY A 120 22.03 -14.68 7.27
C GLY A 120 21.06 -15.72 7.86
N VAL A 121 20.23 -15.30 8.80
CA VAL A 121 19.19 -16.14 9.40
C VAL A 121 17.81 -15.53 9.21
N ALA A 122 16.79 -16.38 8.99
CA ALA A 122 15.40 -15.97 8.86
C ALA A 122 14.51 -16.86 9.75
N THR A 123 13.62 -16.24 10.51
CA THR A 123 12.68 -16.94 11.38
C THR A 123 11.25 -16.55 11.02
N PHE A 124 10.41 -17.54 10.77
CA PHE A 124 9.01 -17.34 10.46
C PHE A 124 8.17 -17.73 11.69
N VAL A 125 7.23 -16.87 12.07
CA VAL A 125 6.31 -17.09 13.19
C VAL A 125 4.87 -17.07 12.70
N ASN A 126 4.13 -18.15 12.99
CA ASN A 126 2.76 -18.32 12.58
C ASN A 126 1.82 -17.37 13.34
N VAL A 127 1.09 -16.52 12.62
CA VAL A 127 0.15 -15.54 13.19
C VAL A 127 -1.06 -16.19 13.87
N ASN A 128 -1.39 -17.44 13.50
CA ASN A 128 -2.47 -18.18 14.15
C ASN A 128 -2.07 -18.76 15.50
N TRP A 129 -0.78 -19.01 15.72
CA TRP A 129 -0.23 -19.49 17.00
C TRP A 129 0.14 -18.33 17.92
N CYS A 130 0.85 -17.32 17.43
CA CYS A 130 1.45 -16.27 18.23
C CYS A 130 0.63 -14.99 18.21
N ARG A 131 0.42 -14.37 19.40
CA ARG A 131 -0.27 -13.09 19.56
C ARG A 131 0.63 -11.90 19.26
N SER A 132 1.88 -11.95 19.75
CA SER A 132 2.87 -10.89 19.56
C SER A 132 4.28 -11.46 19.53
N THR A 133 5.13 -10.90 18.68
CA THR A 133 6.53 -11.28 18.50
C THR A 133 7.40 -10.04 18.48
N PHE A 134 8.51 -10.09 19.23
CA PHE A 134 9.53 -9.03 19.26
C PHE A 134 10.91 -9.62 19.06
N ALA A 135 11.73 -8.97 18.21
CA ALA A 135 13.15 -9.29 18.11
C ALA A 135 13.87 -8.66 19.33
N CYS A 136 14.38 -9.50 20.19
CA CYS A 136 14.98 -9.08 21.46
C CYS A 136 16.50 -9.01 21.41
N PHE A 137 17.12 -9.88 20.60
CA PHE A 137 18.56 -9.91 20.42
C PHE A 137 18.89 -10.13 18.95
N LYS A 138 19.85 -9.36 18.45
CA LYS A 138 20.39 -9.45 17.10
C LYS A 138 21.90 -9.31 17.16
N PHE A 139 22.58 -10.24 16.52
CA PHE A 139 24.02 -10.21 16.38
C PHE A 139 24.43 -10.64 14.97
N SER A 140 25.37 -9.96 14.38
CA SER A 140 25.96 -10.34 13.11
C SER A 140 27.40 -9.85 13.03
N ASN A 141 28.30 -10.74 12.68
CA ASN A 141 29.68 -10.45 12.31
C ASN A 141 30.07 -11.28 11.07
N ASP A 142 31.36 -11.34 10.74
CA ASP A 142 31.85 -12.10 9.58
C ASP A 142 31.59 -13.64 9.71
N PHE A 143 31.42 -14.14 10.91
CA PHE A 143 31.35 -15.58 11.21
C PHE A 143 30.00 -16.03 11.78
N ILE A 144 29.29 -15.18 12.50
CA ILE A 144 28.09 -15.56 13.26
C ILE A 144 26.94 -14.62 12.97
N ASP A 145 25.79 -15.19 12.63
CA ASP A 145 24.51 -14.50 12.53
C ASP A 145 23.53 -15.07 13.53
N CYS A 146 22.93 -14.23 14.37
CA CYS A 146 22.00 -14.65 15.41
C CYS A 146 20.78 -13.72 15.50
N LEU A 147 19.62 -14.32 15.68
CA LEU A 147 18.34 -13.62 15.89
C LEU A 147 17.54 -14.33 16.99
N THR A 148 17.23 -13.62 18.06
CA THR A 148 16.33 -14.11 19.12
C THR A 148 14.99 -13.38 19.07
N LEU A 149 13.91 -14.13 19.03
CA LEU A 149 12.54 -13.65 19.07
C LEU A 149 11.86 -14.02 20.37
N ARG A 150 11.20 -13.06 21.02
CA ARG A 150 10.29 -13.29 22.14
C ARG A 150 8.87 -13.40 21.58
N CYS A 151 8.28 -14.59 21.71
CA CYS A 151 6.96 -14.93 21.23
C CYS A 151 5.97 -15.05 22.39
N ARG A 152 4.79 -14.46 22.28
CA ARG A 152 3.67 -14.66 23.21
C ARG A 152 2.59 -15.50 22.53
N PRO A 153 2.40 -16.78 22.92
CA PRO A 153 1.34 -17.62 22.36
C PRO A 153 -0.06 -17.03 22.57
N LYS A 154 -1.02 -17.38 21.71
CA LYS A 154 -2.44 -17.03 21.92
C LYS A 154 -3.04 -17.79 23.07
N HIS A 155 -2.66 -19.05 23.22
CA HIS A 155 -3.07 -19.90 24.33
C HIS A 155 -1.89 -20.10 25.28
N LEU A 156 -2.06 -19.62 26.52
CA LEU A 156 -1.03 -19.70 27.56
C LEU A 156 -1.25 -20.95 28.41
N ASN A 157 -0.15 -21.57 28.86
CA ASN A 157 -0.15 -22.66 29.82
C ASN A 157 0.98 -22.42 30.83
N LYS A 158 2.04 -23.23 30.83
CA LYS A 158 3.17 -23.14 31.72
C LYS A 158 4.01 -21.87 31.53
N TYR A 159 4.17 -21.41 30.30
CA TYR A 159 5.05 -20.30 29.93
C TYR A 159 4.29 -19.09 29.37
N LYS A 160 4.62 -17.89 29.89
CA LYS A 160 4.08 -16.62 29.43
C LYS A 160 4.72 -16.20 28.11
N TYR A 161 6.01 -16.45 27.95
CA TYR A 161 6.80 -16.16 26.76
C TYR A 161 7.58 -17.38 26.32
N ILE A 162 7.84 -17.47 25.03
CA ILE A 162 8.72 -18.46 24.41
C ILE A 162 9.76 -17.69 23.62
N TYR A 163 11.03 -17.95 23.93
CA TYR A 163 12.14 -17.39 23.19
C TYR A 163 12.62 -18.40 22.15
N VAL A 164 12.76 -17.93 20.92
CA VAL A 164 13.27 -18.73 19.81
C VAL A 164 14.49 -18.01 19.25
N THR A 165 15.63 -18.63 19.40
CA THR A 165 16.92 -18.16 18.90
C THR A 165 17.30 -18.97 17.66
N ASN A 166 17.66 -18.29 16.59
CA ASN A 166 18.13 -18.86 15.35
C ASN A 166 19.57 -18.42 15.11
N ILE A 167 20.49 -19.37 15.04
CA ILE A 167 21.93 -19.13 14.93
C ILE A 167 22.49 -19.77 13.66
N TYR A 168 23.39 -19.08 13.00
CA TYR A 168 24.24 -19.62 11.97
C TYR A 168 25.71 -19.27 12.29
N MET A 169 26.57 -20.26 12.35
CA MET A 169 28.00 -20.10 12.53
C MET A 169 28.71 -20.64 11.28
N THR A 170 29.73 -19.95 10.79
CA THR A 170 30.52 -20.43 9.64
C THR A 170 31.51 -21.52 10.07
N PRO A 171 31.90 -22.43 9.15
CA PRO A 171 32.90 -23.46 9.45
C PRO A 171 34.27 -22.91 9.87
N ASP A 172 34.59 -21.71 9.43
CA ASP A 172 35.82 -20.95 9.68
C ASP A 172 35.70 -19.97 10.87
N CYS A 173 34.74 -20.20 11.77
CA CYS A 173 34.53 -19.32 12.92
C CYS A 173 35.74 -19.35 13.87
N THR A 174 36.30 -18.19 14.16
CA THR A 174 37.45 -18.04 15.05
C THR A 174 37.04 -18.06 16.53
N SER A 175 37.92 -18.55 17.40
CA SER A 175 37.68 -18.60 18.84
C SER A 175 37.44 -17.21 19.45
N SER A 176 38.09 -16.16 18.91
CA SER A 176 37.86 -14.78 19.32
C SER A 176 36.49 -14.27 18.96
N ALA A 177 36.01 -14.58 17.73
CA ALA A 177 34.67 -14.20 17.29
C ALA A 177 33.58 -14.94 18.10
N LEU A 178 33.84 -16.20 18.45
CA LEU A 178 32.94 -17.01 19.28
C LEU A 178 32.87 -16.46 20.72
N SER A 179 34.00 -16.08 21.33
CA SER A 179 34.04 -15.48 22.67
C SER A 179 33.20 -14.20 22.74
N VAL A 180 33.43 -13.27 21.82
CA VAL A 180 32.65 -11.99 21.74
C VAL A 180 31.15 -12.23 21.61
N PHE A 181 30.76 -13.24 20.84
CA PHE A 181 29.34 -13.61 20.71
C PHE A 181 28.82 -14.22 22.00
N THR A 182 29.57 -15.17 22.60
CA THR A 182 29.20 -15.88 23.81
C THR A 182 28.97 -14.92 24.97
N ASP A 183 29.87 -13.96 25.19
CA ASP A 183 29.76 -12.95 26.24
C ASP A 183 28.44 -12.15 26.12
N LYS A 184 28.21 -11.57 24.94
CA LYS A 184 27.00 -10.78 24.70
C LYS A 184 25.71 -11.62 24.77
N PHE A 185 25.76 -12.84 24.24
CA PHE A 185 24.58 -13.71 24.26
C PHE A 185 24.27 -14.22 25.67
N THR A 186 25.28 -14.54 26.45
CA THR A 186 25.11 -15.00 27.83
C THR A 186 24.56 -13.91 28.74
N GLU A 187 25.07 -12.67 28.62
CA GLU A 187 24.52 -11.51 29.32
C GLU A 187 23.02 -11.30 29.02
N PHE A 188 22.64 -11.37 27.76
CA PHE A 188 21.24 -11.30 27.33
C PHE A 188 20.43 -12.50 27.89
N ALA A 189 20.94 -13.73 27.76
CA ALA A 189 20.23 -14.96 28.03
C ALA A 189 19.90 -15.13 29.51
N VAL A 190 20.82 -14.78 30.40
CA VAL A 190 20.62 -14.85 31.86
C VAL A 190 19.44 -13.98 32.27
N THR A 191 19.32 -12.79 31.68
CA THR A 191 18.23 -11.88 32.02
C THR A 191 16.89 -12.28 31.36
N ALA A 192 16.94 -12.77 30.12
CA ALA A 192 15.73 -13.00 29.33
C ALA A 192 15.06 -14.35 29.57
N PHE A 193 15.82 -15.42 29.91
CA PHE A 193 15.32 -16.79 29.87
C PHE A 193 14.88 -17.32 31.24
N SER A 194 15.04 -16.58 32.36
CA SER A 194 14.84 -17.04 33.72
C SER A 194 13.55 -17.80 33.98
N ASP A 195 12.38 -17.28 33.46
CA ASP A 195 11.06 -17.90 33.69
C ASP A 195 10.34 -18.25 32.38
N SER A 196 11.11 -18.55 31.35
CA SER A 196 10.56 -18.69 29.98
C SER A 196 11.07 -19.99 29.36
N LEU A 197 10.30 -20.53 28.43
CA LEU A 197 10.78 -21.58 27.55
C LEU A 197 11.73 -20.96 26.51
N SER A 198 12.96 -21.42 26.44
CA SER A 198 13.96 -21.02 25.48
C SER A 198 14.33 -22.18 24.56
N ILE A 199 14.31 -21.93 23.25
CA ILE A 199 14.67 -22.87 22.21
C ILE A 199 15.75 -22.17 21.36
N VAL A 200 16.95 -22.70 21.37
CA VAL A 200 18.10 -22.25 20.59
C VAL A 200 18.37 -23.27 19.50
N CYS A 201 18.22 -22.89 18.24
CA CYS A 201 18.40 -23.79 17.12
C CYS A 201 19.21 -23.13 16.01
N GLY A 202 19.89 -23.91 15.24
CA GLY A 202 20.69 -23.38 14.14
C GLY A 202 21.68 -24.39 13.57
N ASP A 203 22.50 -23.91 12.67
CA ASP A 203 23.66 -24.59 12.14
C ASP A 203 24.90 -24.03 12.84
N PHE A 204 25.47 -24.85 13.70
CA PHE A 204 26.62 -24.49 14.54
C PHE A 204 27.95 -24.95 13.92
N ASN A 205 27.87 -25.71 12.83
CA ASN A 205 29.02 -26.37 12.22
C ASN A 205 29.84 -27.12 13.30
N SER A 206 31.15 -26.92 13.42
CA SER A 206 32.02 -27.55 14.39
C SER A 206 32.36 -26.67 15.59
N CYS A 207 31.58 -25.58 15.80
CA CYS A 207 31.85 -24.65 16.91
C CYS A 207 31.47 -25.23 18.27
N ASP A 208 32.19 -24.82 19.30
CA ASP A 208 31.87 -25.18 20.67
C ASP A 208 30.58 -24.54 21.16
N CYS A 209 29.67 -25.35 21.66
CA CYS A 209 28.38 -24.97 22.20
C CYS A 209 28.26 -25.11 23.73
N SER A 210 29.37 -25.27 24.42
CA SER A 210 29.43 -25.46 25.90
C SER A 210 28.74 -24.32 26.66
N PHE A 211 28.77 -23.10 26.14
CA PHE A 211 28.08 -21.93 26.69
C PHE A 211 26.55 -22.12 26.78
N LEU A 212 25.93 -22.85 25.88
CA LEU A 212 24.48 -23.15 25.95
C LEU A 212 24.20 -24.17 27.07
N THR A 213 25.08 -25.13 27.25
CA THR A 213 24.95 -26.10 28.34
C THR A 213 25.10 -25.41 29.69
N SER A 214 26.02 -24.45 29.79
CA SER A 214 26.21 -23.64 31.02
C SER A 214 24.98 -22.78 31.37
N LEU A 215 24.20 -22.41 30.33
CA LEU A 215 22.90 -21.72 30.48
C LEU A 215 21.72 -22.67 30.77
N GLY A 216 21.99 -23.97 31.07
CA GLY A 216 20.97 -24.97 31.39
C GLY A 216 20.21 -25.52 30.18
N HIS A 217 20.71 -25.33 28.94
CA HIS A 217 20.12 -25.90 27.74
C HIS A 217 20.74 -27.25 27.39
N LEU A 218 19.92 -28.20 26.99
CA LEU A 218 20.37 -29.51 26.53
C LEU A 218 20.01 -29.72 25.06
N ASN A 219 20.94 -30.29 24.30
CA ASN A 219 20.70 -30.67 22.92
C ASN A 219 19.72 -31.84 22.84
N VAL A 220 18.68 -31.69 22.00
CA VAL A 220 17.65 -32.73 21.79
C VAL A 220 17.76 -33.42 20.42
N VAL A 221 18.81 -33.15 19.65
CA VAL A 221 19.06 -33.78 18.36
C VAL A 221 20.05 -34.92 18.54
N ASP A 222 19.59 -36.15 18.32
CA ASP A 222 20.32 -37.41 18.48
C ASP A 222 20.69 -38.12 17.16
N PHE A 223 20.60 -37.40 16.04
CA PHE A 223 20.86 -37.95 14.71
C PHE A 223 21.72 -37.01 13.86
N PRO A 224 22.54 -37.53 12.94
CA PRO A 224 23.34 -36.69 12.04
C PRO A 224 22.45 -35.90 11.08
N THR A 225 22.78 -34.61 10.88
CA THR A 225 21.99 -33.64 10.12
C THR A 225 22.51 -33.38 8.72
N ARG A 226 23.84 -33.56 8.53
CA ARG A 226 24.50 -33.52 7.22
C ARG A 226 25.43 -34.69 7.07
N LEU A 227 25.16 -35.58 6.12
CA LEU A 227 25.88 -36.87 5.97
C LEU A 227 25.95 -37.59 7.32
N ASN A 228 27.15 -37.72 7.90
CA ASN A 228 27.38 -38.34 9.23
C ASN A 228 27.67 -37.34 10.33
N SER A 229 27.61 -36.03 10.04
CA SER A 229 27.93 -34.94 10.95
C SER A 229 26.70 -34.34 11.62
N HIS A 230 26.86 -33.97 12.91
CA HIS A 230 25.84 -33.28 13.73
C HIS A 230 26.13 -31.78 13.71
N LEU A 231 25.73 -31.07 12.64
CA LEU A 231 26.01 -29.65 12.46
C LEU A 231 24.84 -28.77 12.90
N ASP A 232 23.61 -29.22 12.61
CA ASP A 232 22.41 -28.51 13.01
C ASP A 232 21.93 -29.05 14.34
N LEU A 233 21.84 -28.19 15.36
CA LEU A 233 21.50 -28.56 16.74
C LEU A 233 20.28 -27.81 17.23
N VAL A 234 19.61 -28.36 18.22
CA VAL A 234 18.47 -27.74 18.90
C VAL A 234 18.65 -27.92 20.42
N PHE A 235 18.87 -26.79 21.08
CA PHE A 235 19.05 -26.74 22.53
C PHE A 235 17.80 -26.20 23.21
N ILE A 236 17.36 -26.79 24.29
CA ILE A 236 16.12 -26.45 25.01
C ILE A 236 16.36 -26.49 26.50
N ASN A 237 15.84 -25.50 27.23
CA ASN A 237 15.94 -25.46 28.70
C ASN A 237 14.87 -26.34 29.40
N ASP A 238 13.83 -26.82 28.72
CA ASP A 238 12.85 -27.80 29.19
C ASP A 238 12.82 -29.01 28.26
N VAL A 239 13.73 -29.96 28.45
CA VAL A 239 13.88 -31.16 27.61
C VAL A 239 12.61 -32.03 27.58
N GLY A 240 11.81 -31.98 28.64
CA GLY A 240 10.54 -32.69 28.73
C GLY A 240 9.50 -32.18 27.72
N ALA A 241 9.64 -30.95 27.20
CA ALA A 241 8.65 -30.29 26.39
C ALA A 241 8.60 -30.77 24.92
N TYR A 242 9.72 -31.28 24.35
CA TYR A 242 9.86 -31.58 22.94
C TYR A 242 10.46 -32.93 22.59
N VAL A 243 10.21 -33.35 21.34
CA VAL A 243 10.87 -34.52 20.70
C VAL A 243 11.25 -34.11 19.28
N THR A 244 12.46 -34.50 18.86
CA THR A 244 12.94 -34.21 17.48
C THR A 244 12.68 -35.38 16.52
N ARG A 245 12.54 -35.02 15.22
CA ARG A 245 12.39 -36.00 14.14
C ARG A 245 13.13 -35.51 12.90
N LYS A 246 13.98 -36.40 12.37
CA LYS A 246 14.67 -36.19 11.09
C LYS A 246 13.71 -36.24 9.91
N ARG A 247 13.85 -35.32 8.95
CA ARG A 247 13.10 -35.26 7.69
C ARG A 247 14.04 -35.06 6.51
N ALA A 248 13.58 -35.43 5.32
CA ALA A 248 14.37 -35.22 4.09
C ALA A 248 14.70 -33.73 3.90
N PRO A 249 15.85 -33.40 3.28
CA PRO A 249 16.30 -32.01 3.04
C PRO A 249 15.27 -31.15 2.32
N LEU A 250 15.35 -29.83 2.57
CA LEU A 250 14.54 -28.84 1.90
C LEU A 250 15.02 -28.65 0.46
N SER A 251 14.29 -29.19 -0.51
CA SER A 251 14.68 -29.15 -1.94
C SER A 251 16.11 -29.67 -2.15
N SER A 252 16.99 -28.86 -2.72
CA SER A 252 18.39 -29.19 -3.03
C SER A 252 19.37 -28.93 -1.89
N SER A 253 18.92 -28.68 -0.65
CA SER A 253 19.80 -28.55 0.51
C SER A 253 20.45 -29.90 0.81
N ASP A 254 21.67 -29.89 1.35
CA ASP A 254 22.40 -31.06 1.84
C ASP A 254 22.14 -31.31 3.35
N HIS A 255 21.53 -30.36 4.07
CA HIS A 255 21.11 -30.48 5.45
C HIS A 255 19.68 -31.01 5.56
N CYS A 256 19.44 -31.93 6.48
CA CYS A 256 18.11 -32.44 6.77
C CYS A 256 17.23 -31.39 7.47
N ILE A 257 15.90 -31.54 7.37
CA ILE A 257 14.99 -30.76 8.20
C ILE A 257 14.88 -31.42 9.55
N ILE A 258 15.07 -30.63 10.63
CA ILE A 258 14.78 -31.06 12.00
C ILE A 258 13.37 -30.60 12.34
N ARG A 259 12.49 -31.56 12.63
CA ARG A 259 11.13 -31.25 13.07
C ARG A 259 11.05 -31.43 14.59
N VAL A 260 10.81 -30.35 15.30
CA VAL A 260 10.72 -30.29 16.75
C VAL A 260 9.25 -30.31 17.17
N LEU A 261 8.82 -31.40 17.77
CA LEU A 261 7.43 -31.70 18.09
C LEU A 261 7.16 -31.51 19.58
N PRO A 262 6.17 -30.70 19.97
CA PRO A 262 5.79 -30.57 21.37
C PRO A 262 5.18 -31.86 21.91
N LYS A 263 5.55 -32.26 23.12
CA LYS A 263 4.86 -33.32 23.90
C LYS A 263 3.61 -32.68 24.51
N VAL A 264 2.43 -33.12 24.08
CA VAL A 264 1.14 -32.59 24.54
C VAL A 264 0.53 -33.58 25.55
N TYR A 265 0.29 -33.10 26.75
CA TYR A 265 -0.40 -33.84 27.80
C TYR A 265 -1.74 -33.17 28.10
N GLY A 266 -2.87 -33.89 27.98
CA GLY A 266 -4.20 -33.39 28.37
C GLY A 266 -5.38 -33.95 27.61
N LYS A 267 -6.62 -33.69 28.10
CA LYS A 267 -7.88 -34.04 27.44
C LYS A 267 -8.16 -33.11 26.29
N HIS A 268 -8.47 -33.65 25.11
CA HIS A 268 -8.63 -32.89 23.88
C HIS A 268 -10.07 -32.85 23.41
N GLY A 269 -10.56 -31.67 23.06
CA GLY A 269 -11.84 -31.45 22.39
C GLY A 269 -11.90 -32.03 20.98
N LYS A 270 -13.10 -32.22 20.42
CA LYS A 270 -13.32 -32.68 19.04
C LYS A 270 -12.76 -31.65 18.04
N SER A 271 -11.86 -32.11 17.17
CA SER A 271 -11.35 -31.29 16.07
C SER A 271 -12.39 -31.13 14.98
N THR A 272 -12.78 -29.92 14.68
CA THR A 272 -13.47 -29.58 13.44
C THR A 272 -12.44 -29.48 12.31
N HIS A 273 -12.60 -30.25 11.26
CA HIS A 273 -11.80 -30.15 10.05
C HIS A 273 -12.07 -28.79 9.39
N ILE A 274 -11.18 -27.84 9.56
CA ILE A 274 -11.25 -26.60 8.81
C ILE A 274 -10.57 -26.84 7.45
N HIS A 275 -11.39 -27.17 6.45
CA HIS A 275 -10.96 -27.01 5.07
C HIS A 275 -10.76 -25.52 4.82
N HIS A 276 -9.57 -25.11 4.37
CA HIS A 276 -9.28 -23.73 3.97
C HIS A 276 -9.98 -23.36 2.65
N THR A 277 -11.28 -23.63 2.57
CA THR A 277 -12.15 -23.11 1.51
C THR A 277 -12.72 -21.79 1.99
N LYS A 278 -12.40 -20.71 1.30
CA LYS A 278 -13.01 -19.43 1.58
C LYS A 278 -14.33 -19.33 0.82
N LYS A 279 -15.42 -19.17 1.56
CA LYS A 279 -16.70 -18.82 0.96
C LYS A 279 -16.58 -17.43 0.33
N VAL A 280 -16.76 -17.34 -0.97
CA VAL A 280 -16.77 -16.07 -1.71
C VAL A 280 -18.19 -15.86 -2.23
N ILE A 281 -18.77 -14.75 -1.86
CA ILE A 281 -20.06 -14.29 -2.37
C ILE A 281 -19.76 -13.25 -3.45
N TYR A 282 -20.27 -13.43 -4.64
CA TYR A 282 -20.17 -12.47 -5.73
C TYR A 282 -21.51 -12.29 -6.41
N ARG A 283 -21.70 -11.18 -7.10
CA ARG A 283 -22.85 -10.96 -7.96
C ARG A 283 -22.49 -11.29 -9.40
N ASN A 284 -23.44 -11.89 -10.10
CA ASN A 284 -23.26 -12.23 -11.49
C ASN A 284 -23.65 -11.03 -12.39
N TYR A 285 -22.63 -10.39 -12.96
CA TYR A 285 -22.80 -9.27 -13.90
C TYR A 285 -22.58 -9.73 -15.35
N SER A 286 -23.16 -10.88 -15.75
CA SER A 286 -23.11 -11.29 -17.16
C SER A 286 -23.79 -10.27 -18.05
N GLU A 287 -23.41 -10.22 -19.33
CA GLU A 287 -24.00 -9.29 -20.29
C GLU A 287 -25.52 -9.57 -20.45
N GLU A 288 -25.93 -10.83 -20.35
CA GLU A 288 -27.33 -11.26 -20.36
C GLU A 288 -28.10 -10.69 -19.16
N ASN A 289 -27.56 -10.81 -17.95
CA ASN A 289 -28.20 -10.26 -16.75
C ASN A 289 -28.32 -8.73 -16.80
N LEU A 290 -27.31 -8.05 -17.32
CA LEU A 290 -27.35 -6.60 -17.52
C LEU A 290 -28.34 -6.19 -18.60
N GLN A 291 -28.50 -6.98 -19.66
CA GLN A 291 -29.50 -6.73 -20.70
C GLN A 291 -30.92 -6.94 -20.17
N ASN A 292 -31.16 -7.98 -19.39
CA ASN A 292 -32.45 -8.20 -18.74
C ASN A 292 -32.82 -7.03 -17.81
N LEU A 293 -31.83 -6.53 -17.05
CA LEU A 293 -32.02 -5.34 -16.21
C LEU A 293 -32.37 -4.09 -17.04
N LYS A 294 -31.68 -3.85 -18.15
CA LYS A 294 -32.03 -2.76 -19.07
C LYS A 294 -33.45 -2.88 -19.63
N ASN A 295 -33.86 -4.08 -20.00
CA ASN A 295 -35.20 -4.33 -20.53
C ASN A 295 -36.28 -4.02 -19.49
N MET A 296 -36.06 -4.42 -18.21
CA MET A 296 -36.95 -4.05 -17.11
C MET A 296 -37.07 -2.53 -16.99
N PHE A 297 -35.99 -1.78 -17.05
CA PHE A 297 -36.03 -0.31 -16.95
C PHE A 297 -36.67 0.35 -18.17
N ARG A 298 -36.55 -0.23 -19.36
CA ARG A 298 -37.25 0.28 -20.58
C ARG A 298 -38.76 0.14 -20.52
N THR A 299 -39.23 -0.94 -19.91
CA THR A 299 -40.68 -1.21 -19.80
C THR A 299 -41.32 -0.54 -18.58
N THR A 300 -40.52 0.14 -17.76
CA THR A 300 -40.99 0.82 -16.55
C THR A 300 -41.63 2.15 -16.90
N ASN A 301 -42.88 2.36 -16.46
CA ASN A 301 -43.49 3.69 -16.48
C ASN A 301 -43.00 4.49 -15.27
N TRP A 302 -42.03 5.36 -15.49
CA TRP A 302 -41.35 6.14 -14.45
C TRP A 302 -42.24 7.24 -13.83
N GLU A 303 -43.30 7.64 -14.51
CA GLU A 303 -44.24 8.66 -14.01
C GLU A 303 -44.97 8.20 -12.77
N LEU A 304 -45.23 6.88 -12.67
CA LEU A 304 -45.86 6.27 -11.51
C LEU A 304 -45.09 6.42 -10.19
N PHE A 305 -43.81 6.73 -10.26
CA PHE A 305 -42.95 6.90 -9.09
C PHE A 305 -42.86 8.34 -8.63
N THR A 306 -43.52 9.27 -9.35
CA THR A 306 -43.48 10.70 -9.03
C THR A 306 -44.48 11.01 -7.92
N ASP A 307 -44.00 11.62 -6.82
CA ASP A 307 -44.80 12.04 -5.67
C ASP A 307 -44.52 13.54 -5.44
N ASP A 308 -45.40 14.23 -4.74
CA ASP A 308 -45.20 15.63 -4.35
C ASP A 308 -43.97 15.83 -3.45
N SER A 309 -43.61 14.80 -2.68
CA SER A 309 -42.41 14.75 -1.88
C SER A 309 -41.22 14.17 -2.67
N ILE A 310 -40.14 14.94 -2.77
CA ILE A 310 -38.88 14.47 -3.38
C ILE A 310 -38.28 13.29 -2.58
N GLU A 311 -38.47 13.26 -1.27
CA GLU A 311 -38.02 12.15 -0.40
C GLU A 311 -38.72 10.84 -0.79
N ASN A 312 -40.07 10.88 -0.91
CA ASN A 312 -40.83 9.70 -1.29
C ASN A 312 -40.44 9.22 -2.70
N THR A 313 -40.41 10.12 -3.68
CA THR A 313 -40.00 9.82 -5.06
C THR A 313 -38.62 9.11 -5.07
N THR A 314 -37.67 9.65 -4.32
CA THR A 314 -36.30 9.11 -4.25
C THR A 314 -36.25 7.74 -3.58
N ASP A 315 -36.98 7.54 -2.49
CA ASP A 315 -37.00 6.27 -1.75
C ASP A 315 -37.63 5.16 -2.59
N VAL A 316 -38.74 5.46 -3.31
CA VAL A 316 -39.40 4.50 -4.17
C VAL A 316 -38.52 4.13 -5.36
N ILE A 317 -37.96 5.10 -6.07
CA ILE A 317 -37.08 4.84 -7.21
C ILE A 317 -35.83 4.08 -6.81
N THR A 318 -35.17 4.47 -5.68
CA THR A 318 -33.99 3.75 -5.20
C THR A 318 -34.32 2.31 -4.82
N SER A 319 -35.44 2.08 -4.16
CA SER A 319 -35.91 0.76 -3.77
C SER A 319 -36.26 -0.12 -4.98
N TYR A 320 -36.90 0.47 -5.99
CA TYR A 320 -37.21 -0.21 -7.24
C TYR A 320 -35.94 -0.59 -8.02
N LEU A 321 -35.01 0.34 -8.21
CA LEU A 321 -33.72 0.06 -8.88
C LEU A 321 -32.99 -1.07 -8.16
N LYS A 322 -32.98 -1.07 -6.82
CA LYS A 322 -32.37 -2.12 -6.02
C LYS A 322 -33.07 -3.46 -6.18
N PHE A 323 -34.42 -3.46 -6.18
CA PHE A 323 -35.23 -4.65 -6.41
C PHE A 323 -34.93 -5.29 -7.78
N CYS A 324 -34.97 -4.52 -8.86
CA CYS A 324 -34.65 -5.01 -10.20
C CYS A 324 -33.19 -5.53 -10.27
N PHE A 325 -32.26 -4.83 -9.63
CA PHE A 325 -30.85 -5.24 -9.54
C PHE A 325 -30.69 -6.57 -8.78
N ASP A 326 -31.39 -6.77 -7.68
CA ASP A 326 -31.31 -8.00 -6.89
C ASP A 326 -31.90 -9.21 -7.63
N ILE A 327 -32.90 -8.99 -8.48
CA ILE A 327 -33.51 -10.05 -9.33
C ILE A 327 -32.62 -10.39 -10.51
N CYS A 328 -32.19 -9.38 -11.29
CA CYS A 328 -31.45 -9.62 -12.52
C CYS A 328 -29.98 -10.01 -12.28
N CYS A 329 -29.37 -9.52 -11.21
CA CYS A 329 -27.98 -9.80 -10.86
C CYS A 329 -27.90 -10.50 -9.50
N PRO A 330 -28.32 -11.76 -9.37
CA PRO A 330 -28.35 -12.46 -8.10
C PRO A 330 -26.95 -12.68 -7.51
N THR A 331 -26.91 -12.86 -6.20
CA THR A 331 -25.67 -13.21 -5.50
C THR A 331 -25.44 -14.71 -5.57
N GLU A 332 -24.28 -15.09 -6.06
CA GLU A 332 -23.82 -16.46 -6.10
C GLU A 332 -22.75 -16.72 -5.06
N THR A 333 -22.65 -17.97 -4.60
CA THR A 333 -21.66 -18.39 -3.62
C THR A 333 -20.81 -19.51 -4.19
N PHE A 334 -19.49 -19.34 -4.15
CA PHE A 334 -18.57 -20.43 -4.47
C PHE A 334 -17.48 -20.57 -3.41
N PHE A 335 -16.93 -21.78 -3.32
CA PHE A 335 -15.83 -22.08 -2.41
C PHE A 335 -14.53 -22.11 -3.16
N LEU A 336 -13.62 -21.17 -2.85
CA LEU A 336 -12.27 -21.16 -3.41
C LEU A 336 -11.35 -22.05 -2.57
N SER A 337 -10.76 -23.08 -3.21
CA SER A 337 -9.59 -23.76 -2.68
C SER A 337 -8.34 -23.03 -3.14
N PHE A 338 -7.53 -22.56 -2.17
CA PHE A 338 -6.38 -21.69 -2.45
C PHE A 338 -5.03 -22.39 -2.60
N ASP A 339 -5.00 -23.72 -2.55
CA ASP A 339 -3.72 -24.44 -2.58
C ASP A 339 -3.31 -24.78 -4.02
N ARG A 340 -2.62 -23.82 -4.68
CA ARG A 340 -2.08 -24.03 -6.06
C ARG A 340 -1.10 -25.19 -6.15
N LEU A 341 -0.40 -25.51 -5.04
CA LEU A 341 0.63 -26.53 -4.96
C LEU A 341 0.11 -27.88 -4.43
N THR A 342 -1.20 -28.12 -4.50
CA THR A 342 -1.80 -29.40 -4.12
C THR A 342 -2.07 -30.27 -5.34
N SER A 343 -1.11 -31.10 -5.75
CA SER A 343 -1.37 -32.16 -6.71
C SER A 343 -1.20 -33.53 -6.05
N PRO A 344 -1.97 -34.55 -6.47
CA PRO A 344 -1.75 -35.92 -6.04
C PRO A 344 -0.33 -36.41 -6.35
N GLN A 345 0.23 -35.97 -7.48
CA GLN A 345 1.59 -36.32 -7.92
C GLN A 345 2.65 -35.73 -6.97
N LEU A 346 2.56 -34.45 -6.60
CA LEU A 346 3.46 -33.86 -5.59
C LEU A 346 3.42 -34.61 -4.26
N LYS A 347 2.21 -34.97 -3.80
CA LYS A 347 2.05 -35.74 -2.57
C LYS A 347 2.69 -37.12 -2.66
N ARG A 348 2.58 -37.78 -3.83
CA ARG A 348 3.23 -39.09 -4.11
C ARG A 348 4.76 -38.93 -4.13
N LEU A 349 5.30 -38.00 -4.92
CA LEU A 349 6.74 -37.77 -5.04
C LEU A 349 7.38 -37.48 -3.69
N ARG A 350 6.75 -36.63 -2.86
CA ARG A 350 7.22 -36.37 -1.50
C ARG A 350 7.28 -37.64 -0.62
N ARG A 351 6.24 -38.49 -0.68
CA ARG A 351 6.24 -39.73 0.11
C ARG A 351 7.37 -40.66 -0.31
N VAL A 352 7.59 -40.77 -1.62
CA VAL A 352 8.68 -41.59 -2.18
C VAL A 352 10.04 -40.99 -1.77
N LYS A 353 10.23 -39.67 -1.88
CA LYS A 353 11.44 -39.00 -1.43
C LYS A 353 11.74 -39.25 0.06
N GLU A 354 10.75 -39.16 0.94
CA GLU A 354 10.93 -39.48 2.36
C GLU A 354 11.32 -40.93 2.60
N ARG A 355 10.84 -41.86 1.80
CA ARG A 355 11.20 -43.26 1.86
C ARG A 355 12.66 -43.49 1.41
N MET A 356 13.02 -43.00 0.22
CA MET A 356 14.37 -43.08 -0.32
C MET A 356 15.42 -42.43 0.56
N TYR A 357 15.04 -41.31 1.22
CA TYR A 357 15.91 -40.64 2.20
C TYR A 357 16.18 -41.52 3.43
N LYS A 358 15.17 -42.23 3.93
CA LYS A 358 15.34 -43.19 5.04
C LYS A 358 16.23 -44.36 4.64
N GLU A 359 16.12 -44.80 3.39
CA GLU A 359 16.92 -45.88 2.78
C GLU A 359 18.35 -45.39 2.41
N LYS A 360 18.73 -44.16 2.72
CA LYS A 360 20.01 -43.51 2.43
C LYS A 360 20.37 -43.44 0.95
N ASN A 361 19.37 -43.58 0.03
CA ASN A 361 19.59 -43.52 -1.42
C ASN A 361 19.65 -42.05 -1.88
N THR A 362 20.84 -41.45 -1.81
CA THR A 362 21.07 -40.02 -2.12
C THR A 362 20.88 -39.69 -3.59
N ILE A 363 21.17 -40.63 -4.50
CA ILE A 363 21.01 -40.44 -5.96
C ILE A 363 19.52 -40.30 -6.29
N GLU A 364 18.69 -41.21 -5.79
CA GLU A 364 17.26 -41.18 -6.04
C GLU A 364 16.58 -39.97 -5.37
N VAL A 365 17.04 -39.55 -4.20
CA VAL A 365 16.56 -38.31 -3.54
C VAL A 365 16.85 -37.08 -4.39
N ARG A 366 18.00 -36.99 -5.09
CA ARG A 366 18.29 -35.88 -6.04
C ARG A 366 17.33 -35.91 -7.22
N LYS A 367 17.14 -37.04 -7.88
CA LYS A 367 16.21 -37.23 -9.01
C LYS A 367 14.77 -36.84 -8.60
N LEU A 368 14.32 -37.27 -7.43
CA LEU A 368 13.00 -36.92 -6.90
C LEU A 368 12.86 -35.44 -6.60
N ASN A 369 13.91 -34.75 -6.16
CA ASN A 369 13.92 -33.29 -6.01
C ASN A 369 13.68 -32.61 -7.37
N ASP A 370 14.34 -33.06 -8.44
CA ASP A 370 14.17 -32.48 -9.76
C ASP A 370 12.75 -32.70 -10.28
N GLN A 371 12.19 -33.89 -10.08
CA GLN A 371 10.80 -34.19 -10.42
C GLN A 371 9.79 -33.34 -9.63
N ILE A 372 10.02 -33.12 -8.33
CA ILE A 372 9.19 -32.25 -7.52
C ILE A 372 9.27 -30.80 -8.02
N ASN A 373 10.46 -30.32 -8.34
CA ASN A 373 10.66 -28.96 -8.87
C ASN A 373 10.01 -28.81 -10.25
N GLN A 374 10.08 -29.82 -11.12
CA GLN A 374 9.38 -29.83 -12.40
C GLN A 374 7.87 -29.78 -12.24
N GLU A 375 7.29 -30.58 -11.34
CA GLU A 375 5.84 -30.56 -11.08
C GLU A 375 5.39 -29.22 -10.47
N ILE A 376 6.18 -28.63 -9.59
CA ILE A 376 5.91 -27.28 -9.07
C ILE A 376 5.89 -26.25 -10.22
N ARG A 377 6.86 -26.33 -11.15
CA ARG A 377 6.89 -25.47 -12.34
C ARG A 377 5.65 -25.69 -13.22
N ARG A 378 5.27 -26.94 -13.47
CA ARG A 378 4.06 -27.28 -14.24
C ARG A 378 2.80 -26.68 -13.62
N LEU A 379 2.62 -26.80 -12.30
CA LEU A 379 1.48 -26.24 -11.59
C LEU A 379 1.50 -24.70 -11.63
N ASN A 380 2.68 -24.11 -11.56
CA ASN A 380 2.82 -22.67 -11.71
C ASN A 380 2.41 -22.21 -13.13
N CYS A 381 2.77 -22.95 -14.18
CA CYS A 381 2.34 -22.65 -15.56
C CYS A 381 0.82 -22.77 -15.74
N VAL A 382 0.18 -23.81 -15.19
CA VAL A 382 -1.29 -23.95 -15.21
C VAL A 382 -1.97 -22.76 -14.50
N PHE A 383 -1.40 -22.32 -13.38
CA PHE A 383 -1.92 -21.16 -12.67
C PHE A 383 -1.76 -19.87 -13.49
N THR A 384 -0.65 -19.72 -14.22
CA THR A 384 -0.40 -18.61 -15.14
C THR A 384 -1.42 -18.58 -16.27
N GLN A 385 -1.77 -19.69 -16.86
CA GLN A 385 -2.83 -19.76 -17.87
C GLN A 385 -4.16 -19.25 -17.32
N LYS A 386 -4.50 -19.61 -16.08
CA LYS A 386 -5.67 -19.06 -15.40
C LYS A 386 -5.57 -17.53 -15.18
N LEU A 387 -4.37 -17.01 -14.89
CA LEU A 387 -4.14 -15.57 -14.76
C LEU A 387 -4.37 -14.85 -16.08
N LEU A 388 -3.86 -15.39 -17.17
CA LEU A 388 -3.97 -14.81 -18.51
C LEU A 388 -5.40 -14.90 -19.08
N SER A 389 -6.17 -15.92 -18.68
CA SER A 389 -7.57 -16.08 -19.08
C SER A 389 -8.54 -15.21 -18.27
N CYS A 390 -8.07 -14.50 -17.25
CA CYS A 390 -8.91 -13.60 -16.44
C CYS A 390 -9.40 -12.40 -17.26
N ARG A 391 -10.71 -12.29 -17.44
CA ARG A 391 -11.34 -11.16 -18.14
C ARG A 391 -11.51 -9.91 -17.27
N SER A 392 -11.38 -10.02 -15.92
CA SER A 392 -11.56 -8.90 -15.01
C SER A 392 -10.26 -8.50 -14.29
N SER A 393 -9.98 -7.21 -14.24
CA SER A 393 -8.81 -6.64 -13.55
C SER A 393 -8.74 -7.04 -12.05
N PRO A 394 -9.83 -7.02 -11.25
CA PRO A 394 -9.77 -7.44 -9.86
C PRO A 394 -9.39 -8.91 -9.67
N SER A 395 -9.89 -9.81 -10.52
CA SER A 395 -9.54 -11.23 -10.48
C SER A 395 -8.09 -11.46 -10.83
N MET A 396 -7.60 -10.76 -11.85
CA MET A 396 -6.19 -10.79 -12.26
C MET A 396 -5.26 -10.31 -11.13
N TRP A 397 -5.57 -9.17 -10.50
CA TRP A 397 -4.78 -8.66 -9.39
C TRP A 397 -4.79 -9.57 -8.16
N LYS A 398 -5.91 -10.25 -7.91
CA LYS A 398 -6.01 -11.24 -6.84
C LYS A 398 -5.07 -12.42 -7.08
N LEU A 399 -5.08 -12.99 -8.29
CA LEU A 399 -4.17 -14.06 -8.66
C LEU A 399 -2.71 -13.59 -8.67
N PHE A 400 -2.44 -12.36 -9.15
CA PHE A 400 -1.11 -11.76 -9.11
C PHE A 400 -0.57 -11.66 -7.68
N LYS A 401 -1.36 -11.19 -6.72
CA LYS A 401 -1.00 -11.16 -5.30
C LYS A 401 -0.72 -12.54 -4.72
N GLU A 402 -1.39 -13.56 -5.20
CA GLU A 402 -1.11 -14.96 -4.82
C GLU A 402 0.24 -15.45 -5.34
N ILE A 403 0.63 -15.04 -6.57
CA ILE A 403 1.94 -15.34 -7.15
C ILE A 403 3.06 -14.63 -6.38
N THR A 404 2.86 -13.36 -6.08
CA THR A 404 3.88 -12.50 -5.49
C THR A 404 3.97 -12.61 -3.98
N GLY A 405 3.03 -13.30 -3.33
CA GLY A 405 2.98 -13.41 -1.88
C GLY A 405 2.56 -12.11 -1.17
N ASP A 406 2.17 -11.08 -1.94
CA ASP A 406 1.75 -9.78 -1.41
C ASP A 406 0.36 -9.88 -0.77
N ARG A 407 0.30 -10.54 0.37
CA ARG A 407 -0.90 -10.60 1.20
C ARG A 407 -0.75 -9.62 2.35
N GLN A 408 -1.67 -8.69 2.44
CA GLN A 408 -1.84 -7.92 3.66
C GLN A 408 -2.12 -8.91 4.80
N THR A 409 -1.20 -9.03 5.73
CA THR A 409 -1.45 -9.72 7.00
C THR A 409 -2.61 -9.00 7.67
N ARG A 410 -3.74 -9.70 7.80
CA ARG A 410 -4.85 -9.17 8.60
C ARG A 410 -4.34 -9.07 10.03
N SER A 411 -4.29 -7.86 10.54
CA SER A 411 -4.10 -7.65 11.97
C SER A 411 -5.38 -8.14 12.68
N ASP A 412 -5.25 -9.10 13.56
CA ASP A 412 -6.30 -9.48 14.53
C ASP A 412 -6.49 -8.37 15.59
N ASN A 413 -6.66 -7.13 15.14
CA ASN A 413 -7.09 -6.06 16.02
C ASN A 413 -8.61 -6.18 16.14
N GLN A 414 -9.09 -6.59 17.30
CA GLN A 414 -10.48 -6.42 17.70
C GLN A 414 -10.75 -4.91 17.91
N LEU A 415 -10.63 -4.12 16.84
CA LEU A 415 -11.06 -2.72 16.87
C LEU A 415 -12.60 -2.73 16.93
N ASN A 416 -13.13 -2.06 17.93
CA ASN A 416 -14.56 -1.78 17.98
C ASN A 416 -14.90 -0.81 16.83
N VAL A 417 -15.74 -1.25 15.89
CA VAL A 417 -16.06 -0.49 14.69
C VAL A 417 -16.84 0.80 15.05
N CYS A 418 -17.60 0.79 16.14
CA CYS A 418 -18.32 1.97 16.63
C CYS A 418 -17.34 3.02 17.16
N ASP A 419 -16.33 2.62 17.93
CA ASP A 419 -15.31 3.54 18.44
C ASP A 419 -14.45 4.09 17.30
N LEU A 420 -14.19 3.26 16.30
CA LEU A 420 -13.49 3.68 15.10
C LEU A 420 -14.32 4.72 14.32
N ASN A 421 -15.63 4.55 14.18
CA ASN A 421 -16.51 5.53 13.54
C ASN A 421 -16.52 6.87 14.29
N LYS A 422 -16.59 6.83 15.63
CA LYS A 422 -16.48 8.02 16.49
C LYS A 422 -15.17 8.76 16.27
N SER A 423 -14.04 8.04 16.15
CA SER A 423 -12.71 8.65 15.95
C SER A 423 -12.53 9.35 14.60
N PHE A 424 -13.40 9.08 13.62
CA PHE A 424 -13.39 9.72 12.31
C PHE A 424 -14.29 10.95 12.23
N ILE A 425 -15.10 11.21 13.24
CA ILE A 425 -16.02 12.35 13.27
C ILE A 425 -15.45 13.39 14.21
N GLN A 426 -15.17 14.57 13.66
CA GLN A 426 -14.97 15.76 14.47
C GLN A 426 -16.34 16.40 14.73
N GLN A 427 -16.65 16.65 16.00
CA GLN A 427 -17.86 17.35 16.40
C GLN A 427 -17.51 18.80 16.69
N SER A 428 -18.29 19.71 16.15
CA SER A 428 -18.33 21.12 16.53
C SER A 428 -19.74 21.44 16.99
N SER A 429 -19.90 22.53 17.74
CA SER A 429 -21.20 23.11 18.06
C SER A 429 -22.03 23.27 16.77
N ASP A 430 -23.31 22.92 16.82
CA ASP A 430 -24.25 23.09 15.71
C ASP A 430 -24.42 24.58 15.41
N ILE A 431 -23.61 25.10 14.48
CA ILE A 431 -23.76 26.44 13.94
C ILE A 431 -24.73 26.35 12.76
N MET A 432 -25.80 27.13 12.80
CA MET A 432 -26.74 27.25 11.68
C MET A 432 -25.98 27.64 10.41
N LEU A 433 -26.17 26.86 9.36
CA LEU A 433 -25.55 27.16 8.08
C LEU A 433 -26.22 28.38 7.42
N PRO A 434 -25.47 29.32 6.83
CA PRO A 434 -26.01 30.50 6.20
C PRO A 434 -26.81 30.10 4.95
N ILE A 435 -28.00 30.71 4.80
CA ILE A 435 -28.86 30.65 3.63
C ILE A 435 -28.69 31.93 2.86
N SER A 436 -28.30 31.85 1.60
CA SER A 436 -28.20 33.04 0.75
C SER A 436 -29.60 33.57 0.41
N LYS A 437 -29.92 34.78 0.86
CA LYS A 437 -31.11 35.52 0.40
C LYS A 437 -30.72 36.31 -0.85
N GLY A 438 -30.64 35.66 -1.97
CA GLY A 438 -29.93 36.07 -3.17
C GLY A 438 -30.37 37.40 -3.78
N LEU A 439 -29.38 38.17 -4.25
CA LEU A 439 -29.48 39.33 -5.09
C LEU A 439 -29.22 39.00 -6.59
N LYS A 440 -28.75 37.83 -6.93
CA LYS A 440 -28.49 37.41 -8.31
C LYS A 440 -29.43 36.29 -8.75
N ASN A 441 -29.76 36.31 -10.04
CA ASN A 441 -30.64 35.45 -10.81
C ASN A 441 -30.93 34.07 -10.16
N ASN A 442 -32.18 33.92 -9.67
CA ASN A 442 -32.72 32.68 -9.17
C ASN A 442 -33.03 31.63 -10.25
N CYS A 443 -32.48 31.82 -11.47
CA CYS A 443 -32.73 30.88 -12.55
C CYS A 443 -31.86 29.63 -12.35
N VAL A 444 -32.45 28.61 -11.78
CA VAL A 444 -31.83 27.29 -11.67
C VAL A 444 -31.71 26.70 -13.07
N PRO A 445 -30.51 26.36 -13.56
CA PRO A 445 -30.39 25.74 -14.86
C PRO A 445 -31.10 24.39 -14.87
N SER A 446 -31.87 24.12 -15.92
CA SER A 446 -32.43 22.80 -16.16
C SER A 446 -31.38 21.95 -16.89
N PHE A 447 -30.86 20.93 -16.21
CA PHE A 447 -29.97 19.96 -16.83
C PHE A 447 -30.75 19.10 -17.83
N THR A 448 -30.12 18.84 -18.99
CA THR A 448 -30.70 18.01 -20.03
C THR A 448 -30.46 16.52 -19.77
N GLU A 449 -31.23 15.68 -20.45
CA GLU A 449 -31.03 14.23 -20.45
C GLU A 449 -29.59 13.85 -20.88
N ASN A 450 -29.02 14.57 -21.86
CA ASN A 450 -27.66 14.38 -22.36
C ASN A 450 -26.59 14.71 -21.28
N ASP A 451 -26.84 15.74 -20.48
CA ASP A 451 -25.91 16.08 -19.37
C ASP A 451 -25.88 14.98 -18.32
N VAL A 452 -27.05 14.45 -17.97
CA VAL A 452 -27.16 13.32 -17.03
C VAL A 452 -26.54 12.06 -17.64
N TRP A 453 -26.80 11.77 -18.90
CA TRP A 453 -26.18 10.64 -19.61
C TRP A 453 -24.65 10.71 -19.61
N LYS A 454 -24.07 11.86 -19.94
CA LYS A 454 -22.60 12.09 -19.88
C LYS A 454 -22.06 11.85 -18.48
N CYS A 455 -22.75 12.32 -17.45
CA CYS A 455 -22.35 12.08 -16.07
C CYS A 455 -22.40 10.60 -15.68
N LEU A 456 -23.45 9.87 -16.09
CA LEU A 456 -23.60 8.43 -15.91
C LEU A 456 -22.47 7.65 -16.62
N GLN A 457 -22.17 7.96 -17.87
CA GLN A 457 -21.10 7.32 -18.65
C GLN A 457 -19.71 7.59 -18.05
N SER A 458 -19.51 8.75 -17.42
CA SER A 458 -18.24 9.14 -16.79
C SER A 458 -18.00 8.45 -15.44
N LEU A 459 -18.98 7.69 -14.91
CA LEU A 459 -18.80 6.94 -13.66
C LEU A 459 -17.75 5.85 -13.83
N ASN A 460 -16.99 5.61 -12.77
CA ASN A 460 -16.09 4.47 -12.71
C ASN A 460 -16.89 3.15 -12.66
N SER A 461 -16.51 2.15 -13.45
CA SER A 461 -17.16 0.82 -13.49
C SER A 461 -16.93 0.00 -12.20
N SER A 462 -17.04 0.63 -11.03
CA SER A 462 -16.87 -0.02 -9.74
C SER A 462 -18.08 -0.86 -9.38
N GLN A 463 -17.82 -2.07 -8.88
CA GLN A 463 -18.81 -2.99 -8.32
C GLN A 463 -19.02 -2.77 -6.81
N CYS A 464 -18.32 -1.78 -6.23
CA CYS A 464 -18.47 -1.46 -4.82
C CYS A 464 -19.85 -0.88 -4.54
N LEU A 465 -20.56 -1.47 -3.58
CA LEU A 465 -21.88 -1.02 -3.18
C LEU A 465 -21.79 0.23 -2.32
N GLY A 466 -22.53 1.26 -2.71
CA GLY A 466 -22.77 2.47 -1.92
C GLY A 466 -23.66 2.19 -0.69
N PRO A 467 -24.03 3.25 0.05
CA PRO A 467 -25.01 3.14 1.15
C PRO A 467 -26.38 2.61 0.72
N ASP A 468 -26.78 2.91 -0.51
CA ASP A 468 -28.02 2.48 -1.18
C ASP A 468 -27.98 1.02 -1.67
N GLY A 469 -26.83 0.38 -1.62
CA GLY A 469 -26.65 -1.00 -2.07
C GLY A 469 -26.56 -1.17 -3.58
N ILE A 470 -26.46 -0.09 -4.35
CA ILE A 470 -26.39 -0.10 -5.82
C ILE A 470 -24.96 0.28 -6.28
N PRO A 471 -24.34 -0.44 -7.22
CA PRO A 471 -22.97 -0.13 -7.70
C PRO A 471 -22.97 0.88 -8.84
N ASN A 472 -21.89 1.66 -8.98
CA ASN A 472 -21.69 2.58 -10.10
C ASN A 472 -21.79 1.87 -11.48
N LEU A 473 -21.38 0.61 -11.54
CA LEU A 473 -21.43 -0.20 -12.78
C LEU A 473 -22.84 -0.25 -13.38
N LEU A 474 -23.86 -0.39 -12.54
CA LEU A 474 -25.27 -0.43 -13.00
C LEU A 474 -25.65 0.87 -13.68
N PHE A 475 -25.41 1.99 -13.04
CA PHE A 475 -25.72 3.32 -13.59
C PHE A 475 -25.01 3.57 -14.91
N LYS A 476 -23.74 3.19 -15.01
CA LYS A 476 -22.98 3.33 -16.26
C LYS A 476 -23.52 2.44 -17.38
N LYS A 477 -23.84 1.19 -17.07
CA LYS A 477 -24.32 0.22 -18.08
C LYS A 477 -25.76 0.50 -18.52
N CYS A 478 -26.59 1.06 -17.63
CA CYS A 478 -27.99 1.39 -17.88
C CYS A 478 -28.22 2.90 -18.12
N ALA A 479 -27.18 3.64 -18.49
CA ALA A 479 -27.24 5.10 -18.64
C ALA A 479 -28.30 5.55 -19.65
N ASP A 480 -28.47 4.81 -20.74
CA ASP A 480 -29.42 5.06 -21.81
C ASP A 480 -30.90 4.97 -21.40
N VAL A 481 -31.19 4.23 -20.35
CA VAL A 481 -32.56 4.04 -19.85
C VAL A 481 -32.84 4.76 -18.53
N LEU A 482 -31.78 5.18 -17.83
CA LEU A 482 -31.89 5.85 -16.53
C LEU A 482 -31.72 7.39 -16.61
N CYS A 483 -31.21 7.95 -17.73
CA CYS A 483 -30.93 9.38 -17.83
C CYS A 483 -32.21 10.22 -17.67
N TYR A 484 -33.30 9.85 -18.32
CA TYR A 484 -34.58 10.58 -18.25
C TYR A 484 -35.19 10.61 -16.84
N PRO A 485 -35.48 9.47 -16.16
CA PRO A 485 -36.05 9.52 -14.83
C PRO A 485 -35.13 10.19 -13.78
N LEU A 486 -33.83 10.05 -13.93
CA LEU A 486 -32.88 10.68 -13.00
C LEU A 486 -32.78 12.19 -13.26
N MET A 487 -32.87 12.65 -14.52
CA MET A 487 -32.89 14.06 -14.85
C MET A 487 -34.04 14.80 -14.13
N ASN A 488 -35.23 14.22 -14.13
CA ASN A 488 -36.41 14.82 -13.48
C ASN A 488 -36.19 14.98 -11.96
N ILE A 489 -35.66 13.95 -11.30
CA ILE A 489 -35.35 14.01 -9.84
C ILE A 489 -34.25 15.02 -9.54
N PHE A 490 -33.19 15.03 -10.35
CA PHE A 490 -32.05 15.94 -10.09
C PHE A 490 -32.44 17.40 -10.30
N ASN A 491 -33.15 17.73 -11.40
CA ASN A 491 -33.64 19.08 -11.63
C ASN A 491 -34.57 19.53 -10.51
N ARG A 492 -35.45 18.66 -10.03
CA ARG A 492 -36.32 18.93 -8.89
C ARG A 492 -35.55 19.17 -7.61
N SER A 493 -34.48 18.37 -7.33
CA SER A 493 -33.61 18.58 -6.17
C SER A 493 -32.88 19.93 -6.23
N PHE A 494 -32.41 20.33 -7.42
CA PHE A 494 -31.76 21.63 -7.58
C PHE A 494 -32.72 22.80 -7.49
N SER A 495 -33.93 22.69 -8.04
CA SER A 495 -34.93 23.75 -7.98
C SER A 495 -35.51 23.96 -6.57
N THR A 496 -35.69 22.88 -5.82
CA THR A 496 -36.18 22.95 -4.45
C THR A 496 -35.07 23.16 -3.42
N ASN A 497 -33.79 23.10 -3.81
CA ASN A 497 -32.63 23.12 -2.91
C ASN A 497 -32.65 22.02 -1.84
N VAL A 498 -33.28 20.88 -2.12
CA VAL A 498 -33.41 19.77 -1.18
C VAL A 498 -32.62 18.55 -1.70
N LEU A 499 -31.64 18.09 -0.91
CA LEU A 499 -30.98 16.81 -1.15
C LEU A 499 -31.67 15.72 -0.31
N PRO A 500 -32.16 14.63 -0.91
CA PRO A 500 -32.81 13.54 -0.17
C PRO A 500 -31.93 12.93 0.92
N LYS A 501 -32.53 12.61 2.07
CA LYS A 501 -31.83 12.08 3.26
C LYS A 501 -31.08 10.80 2.96
N MET A 502 -31.67 9.90 2.16
CA MET A 502 -31.03 8.63 1.76
C MET A 502 -29.69 8.86 1.07
N TRP A 503 -29.54 9.92 0.26
CA TRP A 503 -28.32 10.21 -0.46
C TRP A 503 -27.27 10.95 0.37
N ARG A 504 -27.65 11.53 1.53
CA ARG A 504 -26.72 12.15 2.50
C ARG A 504 -25.95 11.13 3.33
N LYS A 505 -26.41 9.86 3.32
CA LYS A 505 -25.77 8.78 4.06
C LYS A 505 -24.46 8.36 3.42
N ILE A 506 -23.40 8.21 4.25
CA ILE A 506 -22.04 7.92 3.80
C ILE A 506 -21.55 6.62 4.44
N LYS A 507 -21.02 5.74 3.62
CA LYS A 507 -20.30 4.53 4.05
C LYS A 507 -18.81 4.82 4.11
N VAL A 508 -18.18 4.67 5.28
CA VAL A 508 -16.74 4.87 5.45
C VAL A 508 -16.01 3.53 5.45
N ILE A 509 -14.95 3.44 4.67
CA ILE A 509 -14.02 2.30 4.67
C ILE A 509 -12.67 2.79 5.17
N PRO A 510 -12.17 2.27 6.31
CA PRO A 510 -10.86 2.61 6.85
C PRO A 510 -9.74 1.99 6.01
N ILE A 511 -8.75 2.81 5.59
CA ILE A 511 -7.57 2.34 4.85
C ILE A 511 -6.31 2.71 5.64
N PRO A 512 -5.34 1.78 5.85
CA PRO A 512 -4.10 2.07 6.55
C PRO A 512 -3.27 3.15 5.83
N LYS A 513 -2.75 4.15 6.57
CA LYS A 513 -1.89 5.22 6.03
C LYS A 513 -0.53 4.70 5.51
N LYS A 514 -0.01 3.61 6.08
CA LYS A 514 1.21 2.93 5.63
C LYS A 514 0.94 1.44 5.47
N ALA A 515 1.54 0.82 4.47
CA ALA A 515 1.48 -0.62 4.25
C ALA A 515 2.38 -1.42 5.24
N SER A 516 2.72 -0.87 6.39
CA SER A 516 3.53 -1.51 7.42
C SER A 516 2.64 -2.23 8.42
N GLY A 517 3.04 -3.42 8.84
CA GLY A 517 2.38 -4.21 9.88
C GLY A 517 2.38 -3.59 11.29
N ASP A 518 2.43 -2.27 11.37
CA ASP A 518 2.39 -1.51 12.60
C ASP A 518 0.96 -1.54 13.16
N LYS A 519 0.80 -2.11 14.34
CA LYS A 519 -0.48 -2.28 15.03
C LYS A 519 -1.20 -0.96 15.35
N ASN A 520 -0.45 0.15 15.35
CA ASN A 520 -0.94 1.51 15.62
C ASN A 520 -1.05 2.36 14.34
N ALA A 521 -1.08 1.74 13.14
CA ALA A 521 -1.19 2.48 11.90
C ALA A 521 -2.47 3.33 11.90
N LYS A 522 -2.32 4.66 11.83
CA LYS A 522 -3.44 5.58 11.66
C LYS A 522 -4.20 5.23 10.40
N LEU A 523 -5.51 5.06 10.49
CA LEU A 523 -6.40 4.75 9.39
C LEU A 523 -6.89 6.04 8.73
N ARG A 524 -7.11 6.01 7.41
CA ARG A 524 -7.78 7.07 6.66
C ARG A 524 -9.24 6.68 6.44
N PRO A 525 -10.23 7.53 6.79
CA PRO A 525 -11.62 7.29 6.47
C PRO A 525 -11.88 7.62 4.99
N ILE A 526 -12.10 6.60 4.16
CA ILE A 526 -12.51 6.84 2.77
C ILE A 526 -14.03 6.75 2.67
N ALA A 527 -14.65 7.85 2.29
CA ALA A 527 -16.08 7.96 2.11
C ALA A 527 -16.53 7.35 0.78
N ILE A 528 -17.49 6.45 0.84
CA ILE A 528 -18.22 5.95 -0.32
C ILE A 528 -19.61 6.57 -0.28
N THR A 529 -19.88 7.45 -1.23
CA THR A 529 -21.16 8.13 -1.41
C THR A 529 -22.07 7.35 -2.37
N SER A 530 -23.37 7.63 -2.35
CA SER A 530 -24.35 7.12 -3.29
C SER A 530 -23.96 7.46 -4.74
N PRO A 531 -24.17 6.57 -5.72
CA PRO A 531 -24.02 6.90 -7.13
C PRO A 531 -24.89 8.07 -7.57
N PHE A 532 -26.11 8.20 -7.05
CA PHE A 532 -27.00 9.35 -7.33
C PHE A 532 -26.33 10.65 -6.93
N LEU A 533 -25.78 10.70 -5.70
CA LEU A 533 -25.09 11.90 -5.22
C LEU A 533 -23.87 12.22 -6.07
N LYS A 534 -23.09 11.23 -6.52
CA LYS A 534 -21.93 11.46 -7.40
C LYS A 534 -22.31 12.09 -8.73
N ILE A 535 -23.48 11.74 -9.27
CA ILE A 535 -23.98 12.32 -10.53
C ILE A 535 -24.38 13.77 -10.28
N MET A 536 -25.12 14.05 -9.22
CA MET A 536 -25.51 15.42 -8.84
C MET A 536 -24.29 16.31 -8.58
N GLU A 537 -23.28 15.80 -7.85
CA GLU A 537 -22.00 16.49 -7.65
C GLU A 537 -21.33 16.84 -8.97
N LYS A 538 -21.33 15.92 -9.96
CA LYS A 538 -20.77 16.18 -11.31
C LYS A 538 -21.56 17.21 -12.10
N LEU A 539 -22.88 17.21 -11.99
CA LEU A 539 -23.74 18.22 -12.62
C LEU A 539 -23.47 19.60 -12.00
N LEU A 540 -23.34 19.68 -10.66
CA LEU A 540 -23.07 20.92 -9.96
C LEU A 540 -21.67 21.51 -10.25
N ILE A 541 -20.68 20.68 -10.56
CA ILE A 541 -19.33 21.14 -10.92
C ILE A 541 -19.37 22.06 -12.14
N GLN A 542 -20.24 21.82 -13.11
CA GLN A 542 -20.31 22.59 -14.36
C GLN A 542 -20.55 24.08 -14.11
N PRO A 543 -21.58 24.52 -13.35
CA PRO A 543 -21.80 25.94 -13.04
C PRO A 543 -20.86 26.47 -11.94
N LEU A 544 -20.38 25.63 -11.02
CA LEU A 544 -19.52 26.05 -9.92
C LEU A 544 -18.06 26.27 -10.33
N GLN A 545 -17.54 25.48 -11.29
CA GLN A 545 -16.12 25.50 -11.67
C GLN A 545 -15.65 26.87 -12.24
N PRO A 546 -16.42 27.62 -13.08
CA PRO A 546 -16.01 28.94 -13.54
C PRO A 546 -15.78 29.91 -12.38
N VAL A 547 -16.71 29.98 -11.41
CA VAL A 547 -16.61 30.84 -10.21
C VAL A 547 -15.34 30.52 -9.41
N ILE A 548 -15.11 29.23 -9.12
CA ILE A 548 -13.93 28.83 -8.36
C ILE A 548 -12.63 29.09 -9.15
N LYS A 549 -12.63 28.90 -10.48
CA LYS A 549 -11.45 29.12 -11.32
C LYS A 549 -10.99 30.58 -11.31
N GLU A 550 -11.90 31.52 -11.23
CA GLU A 550 -11.59 32.95 -11.19
C GLU A 550 -10.81 33.32 -9.92
N HIS A 551 -11.21 32.76 -8.78
CA HIS A 551 -10.62 33.04 -7.46
C HIS A 551 -9.50 32.07 -7.06
N CYS A 552 -9.15 31.12 -7.92
CA CYS A 552 -8.20 30.06 -7.58
C CYS A 552 -6.75 30.53 -7.70
N ASP A 553 -5.98 30.40 -6.60
CA ASP A 553 -4.55 30.72 -6.55
C ASP A 553 -3.75 29.96 -7.66
N PRO A 554 -2.93 30.66 -8.48
CA PRO A 554 -2.06 30.06 -9.49
C PRO A 554 -1.11 29.00 -8.93
N TYR A 555 -0.69 29.17 -7.67
CA TYR A 555 0.22 28.25 -6.97
C TYR A 555 -0.45 27.05 -6.30
N GLN A 556 -1.78 26.91 -6.41
CA GLN A 556 -2.49 25.67 -6.08
C GLN A 556 -2.46 24.73 -7.29
N PHE A 557 -1.84 23.57 -7.15
CA PHE A 557 -1.66 22.62 -8.25
C PHE A 557 -2.58 21.40 -8.18
N ALA A 558 -3.08 21.05 -6.99
CA ALA A 558 -3.98 19.93 -6.84
C ALA A 558 -5.38 20.23 -7.38
N TYR A 559 -6.05 19.19 -7.91
CA TYR A 559 -7.44 19.23 -8.39
C TYR A 559 -7.73 20.20 -9.53
N LYS A 560 -6.69 20.68 -10.19
CA LYS A 560 -6.79 21.52 -11.39
C LYS A 560 -6.57 20.71 -12.66
N CYS A 561 -7.36 21.00 -13.70
CA CYS A 561 -7.14 20.41 -15.02
C CYS A 561 -5.75 20.77 -15.55
N LYS A 562 -5.08 19.80 -16.18
CA LYS A 562 -3.72 19.94 -16.74
C LYS A 562 -2.63 20.35 -15.74
N ARG A 563 -2.85 20.20 -14.43
CA ARG A 563 -1.84 20.37 -13.37
C ARG A 563 -1.55 19.03 -12.72
N SER A 564 -0.32 18.85 -12.27
CA SER A 564 0.17 17.60 -11.65
C SER A 564 1.10 17.86 -10.49
N THR A 565 1.49 16.79 -9.80
CA THR A 565 2.56 16.84 -8.78
C THR A 565 3.87 17.33 -9.37
N LEU A 566 4.15 17.01 -10.65
CA LEU A 566 5.37 17.44 -11.33
C LEU A 566 5.44 18.96 -11.47
N ASP A 567 4.31 19.64 -11.79
CA ASP A 567 4.25 21.10 -11.85
C ASP A 567 4.58 21.75 -10.52
N ALA A 568 3.96 21.26 -9.43
CA ALA A 568 4.21 21.78 -8.08
C ALA A 568 5.67 21.63 -7.66
N VAL A 569 6.24 20.43 -7.88
CA VAL A 569 7.64 20.13 -7.53
C VAL A 569 8.62 20.92 -8.43
N ALA A 570 8.28 21.11 -9.72
CA ALA A 570 9.10 21.89 -10.64
C ALA A 570 9.14 23.38 -10.26
N VAL A 571 8.00 23.95 -9.88
CA VAL A 571 7.91 25.34 -9.38
C VAL A 571 8.72 25.49 -8.10
N LEU A 572 8.58 24.60 -7.14
CA LEU A 572 9.35 24.64 -5.89
C LEU A 572 10.86 24.56 -6.17
N HIS A 573 11.29 23.57 -6.95
CA HIS A 573 12.70 23.37 -7.29
C HIS A 573 13.26 24.58 -8.05
N HIS A 574 12.52 25.10 -9.02
CA HIS A 574 12.92 26.28 -9.77
C HIS A 574 13.19 27.47 -8.83
N ASN A 575 12.25 27.76 -7.93
CA ASN A 575 12.40 28.89 -6.99
C ASN A 575 13.59 28.70 -6.05
N ILE A 576 13.87 27.48 -5.60
CA ILE A 576 15.06 27.19 -4.79
C ILE A 576 16.34 27.48 -5.57
N VAL A 577 16.51 26.86 -6.75
CA VAL A 577 17.75 27.01 -7.50
C VAL A 577 17.91 28.38 -8.14
N PHE A 578 16.82 29.07 -8.49
CA PHE A 578 16.84 30.42 -9.01
C PHE A 578 17.20 31.46 -7.94
N GLY A 579 16.71 31.27 -6.71
CA GLY A 579 17.13 32.09 -5.57
C GLY A 579 18.65 31.99 -5.34
N LEU A 580 19.21 30.77 -5.40
CA LEU A 580 20.65 30.55 -5.30
C LEU A 580 21.43 31.14 -6.50
N GLU A 581 20.87 31.06 -7.73
CA GLU A 581 21.44 31.65 -8.93
C GLU A 581 21.60 33.17 -8.79
N LYS A 582 20.58 33.84 -8.21
CA LYS A 582 20.59 35.27 -7.90
C LYS A 582 21.53 35.66 -6.75
N GLY A 583 22.38 34.78 -6.25
CA GLY A 583 23.40 35.09 -5.24
C GLY A 583 22.90 35.04 -3.80
N LYS A 584 21.66 34.56 -3.54
CA LYS A 584 21.21 34.36 -2.18
C LYS A 584 22.06 33.33 -1.43
N LYS A 585 22.28 33.53 -0.13
CA LYS A 585 23.14 32.70 0.70
C LYS A 585 22.61 31.28 0.85
N TYR A 586 21.32 31.19 1.09
CA TYR A 586 20.55 29.94 1.14
C TYR A 586 19.07 30.22 0.86
N VAL A 587 18.32 29.15 0.57
CA VAL A 587 16.86 29.21 0.42
C VAL A 587 16.25 28.32 1.49
N ARG A 588 15.42 28.91 2.35
CA ARG A 588 14.69 28.20 3.38
C ARG A 588 13.32 27.79 2.89
N CYS A 589 12.97 26.52 3.07
CA CYS A 589 11.64 26.04 2.78
C CYS A 589 11.02 25.44 4.04
N ALA A 590 9.79 25.86 4.37
CA ALA A 590 8.97 25.27 5.41
C ALA A 590 7.84 24.44 4.76
N PHE A 591 7.80 23.15 5.09
CA PHE A 591 6.79 22.19 4.67
C PHE A 591 5.77 22.06 5.79
N LEU A 592 4.52 22.44 5.52
CA LEU A 592 3.46 22.55 6.51
C LEU A 592 2.42 21.45 6.28
N ASP A 593 1.91 20.85 7.36
CA ASP A 593 0.89 19.80 7.35
C ASP A 593 -0.30 20.22 8.24
N PHE A 594 -1.52 20.04 7.74
CA PHE A 594 -2.72 20.27 8.52
C PHE A 594 -3.16 19.01 9.28
N THR A 595 -3.86 19.21 10.38
CA THR A 595 -4.50 18.12 11.12
C THR A 595 -5.83 17.79 10.49
N SER A 596 -5.95 16.63 9.84
CA SER A 596 -7.22 16.10 9.27
C SER A 596 -7.98 17.11 8.37
N ALA A 597 -7.27 17.74 7.45
CA ALA A 597 -7.73 18.90 6.67
C ALA A 597 -9.17 18.80 6.10
N PHE A 598 -9.51 17.70 5.41
CA PHE A 598 -10.86 17.51 4.84
C PHE A 598 -11.96 17.33 5.88
N ASP A 599 -11.62 16.70 7.01
CA ASP A 599 -12.58 16.37 8.06
C ASP A 599 -12.82 17.56 9.02
N SER A 600 -11.98 18.63 8.93
CA SER A 600 -11.98 19.77 9.84
C SER A 600 -12.61 21.05 9.28
N ILE A 601 -12.95 21.12 7.97
CA ILE A 601 -13.50 22.34 7.35
C ILE A 601 -14.80 22.75 8.04
N PRO A 602 -14.88 23.97 8.64
CA PRO A 602 -16.13 24.50 9.15
C PRO A 602 -17.08 24.86 7.98
N ARG A 603 -18.22 24.17 7.93
CA ARG A 603 -19.16 24.27 6.79
C ARG A 603 -19.73 25.66 6.62
N HIS A 604 -20.02 26.37 7.71
CA HIS A 604 -20.50 27.74 7.68
C HIS A 604 -19.49 28.71 7.06
N LEU A 605 -18.18 28.56 7.39
CA LEU A 605 -17.14 29.39 6.80
C LEU A 605 -16.98 29.08 5.29
N LEU A 606 -17.05 27.80 4.90
CA LEU A 606 -17.00 27.43 3.49
C LEU A 606 -18.16 28.08 2.70
N LEU A 607 -19.37 28.03 3.22
CA LEU A 607 -20.54 28.64 2.58
C LEU A 607 -20.44 30.18 2.57
N ASN A 608 -19.98 30.81 3.64
CA ASN A 608 -19.76 32.25 3.68
C ASN A 608 -18.74 32.70 2.63
N LYS A 609 -17.64 31.95 2.46
CA LYS A 609 -16.65 32.22 1.40
C LYS A 609 -17.24 32.08 -0.01
N LEU A 610 -18.14 31.13 -0.25
CA LEU A 610 -18.83 30.99 -1.53
C LEU A 610 -19.80 32.14 -1.77
N ILE A 611 -20.49 32.59 -0.75
CA ILE A 611 -21.40 33.74 -0.84
C ILE A 611 -20.62 35.04 -1.11
N SER A 612 -19.45 35.22 -0.46
CA SER A 612 -18.62 36.42 -0.62
C SER A 612 -18.02 36.60 -2.02
N VAL A 613 -17.94 35.52 -2.82
CA VAL A 613 -17.48 35.57 -4.22
C VAL A 613 -18.65 35.56 -5.21
N ASP A 614 -19.84 35.98 -4.79
CA ASP A 614 -21.03 36.11 -5.60
C ASP A 614 -21.46 34.82 -6.34
N THR A 615 -21.27 33.67 -5.68
CA THR A 615 -21.79 32.40 -6.18
C THR A 615 -23.32 32.41 -6.21
N ASP A 616 -23.94 31.90 -7.28
CA ASP A 616 -25.38 31.82 -7.42
C ASP A 616 -26.07 31.26 -6.16
N SER A 617 -27.16 31.88 -5.75
CA SER A 617 -27.87 31.52 -4.53
C SER A 617 -28.41 30.09 -4.50
N TRP A 618 -28.87 29.58 -5.66
CA TRP A 618 -29.33 28.19 -5.74
C TRP A 618 -28.20 27.19 -5.50
N ILE A 619 -26.94 27.47 -5.93
CA ILE A 619 -25.76 26.63 -5.70
C ILE A 619 -25.43 26.59 -4.20
N THR A 620 -25.35 27.77 -3.56
CA THR A 620 -25.03 27.88 -2.13
C THR A 620 -26.11 27.28 -1.25
N ASN A 621 -27.40 27.45 -1.60
CA ASN A 621 -28.53 26.85 -0.88
C ASN A 621 -28.57 25.31 -1.04
N TRP A 622 -28.31 24.80 -2.25
CA TRP A 622 -28.22 23.37 -2.46
C TRP A 622 -27.01 22.76 -1.71
N LEU A 623 -25.85 23.46 -1.71
CA LEU A 623 -24.68 23.05 -0.93
C LEU A 623 -24.95 23.09 0.58
N CYS A 624 -25.77 24.03 1.08
CA CYS A 624 -26.24 24.02 2.46
C CYS A 624 -26.98 22.70 2.77
N SER A 625 -27.92 22.29 1.89
CA SER A 625 -28.61 21.00 2.04
C SER A 625 -27.65 19.81 1.92
N TYR A 626 -26.66 19.88 1.02
CA TYR A 626 -25.64 18.84 0.84
C TYR A 626 -24.73 18.67 2.07
N LEU A 627 -24.38 19.74 2.74
CA LEU A 627 -23.52 19.72 3.91
C LEU A 627 -24.28 19.43 5.22
N SER A 628 -25.60 19.68 5.26
CA SER A 628 -26.45 19.49 6.44
C SER A 628 -26.88 18.05 6.61
N GLY A 629 -27.11 17.62 7.86
CA GLY A 629 -27.74 16.33 8.19
C GLY A 629 -27.02 15.11 7.61
N ARG A 630 -25.73 15.16 7.47
CA ARG A 630 -24.95 14.04 6.93
C ARG A 630 -24.73 12.96 7.98
N GLU A 631 -25.16 11.75 7.66
CA GLU A 631 -24.90 10.56 8.47
C GLU A 631 -23.75 9.74 7.90
N GLN A 632 -22.90 9.24 8.79
CA GLN A 632 -21.88 8.27 8.37
C GLN A 632 -21.86 7.03 9.25
N TYR A 633 -21.53 5.90 8.64
CA TYR A 633 -21.25 4.64 9.32
C TYR A 633 -19.99 3.99 8.72
N THR A 634 -19.25 3.30 9.58
CA THR A 634 -17.99 2.66 9.20
C THR A 634 -18.18 1.16 8.99
N VAL A 635 -17.62 0.62 7.90
CA VAL A 635 -17.57 -0.81 7.62
C VAL A 635 -16.13 -1.29 7.68
N PHE A 636 -15.83 -2.17 8.61
CA PHE A 636 -14.51 -2.75 8.79
C PHE A 636 -14.59 -4.25 9.06
N GLU A 637 -13.87 -5.07 8.29
CA GLU A 637 -13.85 -6.55 8.40
C GLU A 637 -15.23 -7.22 8.39
N GLY A 638 -16.17 -6.65 7.64
CA GLY A 638 -17.53 -7.19 7.53
C GLY A 638 -18.48 -6.78 8.66
N LYS A 639 -18.02 -6.01 9.63
CA LYS A 639 -18.85 -5.42 10.70
C LYS A 639 -19.21 -3.99 10.35
N CYS A 640 -20.42 -3.57 10.69
CA CYS A 640 -20.92 -2.20 10.52
C CYS A 640 -21.05 -1.52 11.88
N SER A 641 -20.69 -0.24 11.95
CA SER A 641 -20.99 0.61 13.11
C SER A 641 -22.42 1.12 13.08
N THR A 642 -22.85 1.72 14.18
CA THR A 642 -24.01 2.63 14.21
C THR A 642 -23.76 3.85 13.33
N SER A 643 -24.84 4.41 12.76
CA SER A 643 -24.81 5.68 12.01
C SER A 643 -24.67 6.83 13.00
N LEU A 644 -23.79 7.79 12.67
CA LEU A 644 -23.57 9.01 13.47
C LEU A 644 -23.66 10.22 12.57
N LEU A 645 -24.16 11.33 13.12
CA LEU A 645 -24.24 12.62 12.44
C LEU A 645 -22.85 13.26 12.38
N SER A 646 -22.46 13.79 11.23
CA SER A 646 -21.24 14.55 11.02
C SER A 646 -21.60 16.03 10.84
N THR A 647 -21.07 16.91 11.70
CA THR A 647 -21.37 18.35 11.71
C THR A 647 -20.31 19.21 11.05
N VAL A 648 -19.10 18.68 10.86
CA VAL A 648 -17.93 19.39 10.31
C VAL A 648 -17.37 18.64 9.10
N GLY A 649 -16.57 19.29 8.31
CA GLY A 649 -15.80 18.71 7.22
C GLY A 649 -16.60 18.41 5.96
N VAL A 650 -15.85 18.02 4.91
CA VAL A 650 -16.35 17.53 3.63
C VAL A 650 -15.95 16.06 3.43
N PRO A 651 -16.76 15.22 2.78
CA PRO A 651 -16.48 13.78 2.73
C PRO A 651 -15.22 13.48 1.93
N GLN A 652 -14.23 12.83 2.54
CA GLN A 652 -13.00 12.42 1.86
C GLN A 652 -13.28 11.28 0.88
N GLY A 653 -13.47 11.60 -0.40
CA GLY A 653 -13.81 10.64 -1.48
C GLY A 653 -15.05 10.98 -2.27
N ALA A 654 -15.76 12.05 -1.93
CA ALA A 654 -16.82 12.64 -2.75
C ALA A 654 -16.24 13.44 -3.93
N VAL A 655 -17.03 13.70 -4.94
CA VAL A 655 -16.58 14.36 -6.19
C VAL A 655 -16.36 15.85 -6.00
N LEU A 656 -17.22 16.51 -5.21
CA LEU A 656 -17.13 17.95 -4.92
C LEU A 656 -16.06 18.31 -3.90
N SER A 657 -15.74 17.41 -2.95
CA SER A 657 -14.88 17.73 -1.81
C SER A 657 -13.50 18.29 -2.19
N PRO A 658 -12.80 17.76 -3.23
CA PRO A 658 -11.53 18.34 -3.67
C PRO A 658 -11.64 19.79 -4.16
N LEU A 659 -12.70 20.09 -4.89
CA LEU A 659 -12.96 21.44 -5.43
C LEU A 659 -13.26 22.42 -4.30
N LEU A 660 -14.16 22.03 -3.38
CA LEU A 660 -14.53 22.83 -2.21
C LEU A 660 -13.34 23.08 -1.28
N PHE A 661 -12.50 22.07 -1.06
CA PHE A 661 -11.27 22.22 -0.27
C PHE A 661 -10.29 23.19 -0.92
N SER A 662 -10.05 23.04 -2.23
CA SER A 662 -9.16 23.94 -2.98
C SER A 662 -9.65 25.38 -2.95
N PHE A 663 -10.96 25.58 -3.03
CA PHE A 663 -11.58 26.90 -2.90
C PHE A 663 -11.46 27.43 -1.49
N PHE A 664 -11.68 26.60 -0.47
CA PHE A 664 -11.57 27.03 0.94
C PHE A 664 -10.23 27.67 1.29
N LEU A 665 -9.16 27.27 0.58
CA LEU A 665 -7.79 27.81 0.75
C LEU A 665 -7.50 29.03 -0.14
N HIS A 666 -8.48 29.63 -0.85
CA HIS A 666 -8.23 30.70 -1.83
C HIS A 666 -7.69 31.99 -1.18
N ASP A 667 -8.14 32.30 0.01
CA ASP A 667 -7.80 33.50 0.79
C ASP A 667 -6.64 33.27 1.79
N LEU A 668 -5.91 32.16 1.65
CA LEU A 668 -4.72 31.90 2.47
C LEU A 668 -3.66 32.99 2.23
N PRO A 669 -3.06 33.58 3.29
CA PRO A 669 -2.12 34.67 3.15
C PRO A 669 -1.03 34.39 2.11
N SER A 670 -0.81 35.33 1.20
CA SER A 670 0.23 35.31 0.18
C SER A 670 1.25 36.43 0.42
N SER A 671 2.44 36.30 -0.14
CA SER A 671 3.49 37.34 -0.10
C SER A 671 4.12 37.44 -1.48
N THR A 672 4.50 38.66 -1.89
CA THR A 672 5.21 38.92 -3.13
C THR A 672 6.65 38.42 -3.09
N GLU A 673 7.24 38.32 -1.89
CA GLU A 673 8.63 37.94 -1.69
C GLU A 673 8.83 36.43 -1.52
N ASN A 674 7.75 35.75 -1.09
CA ASN A 674 7.80 34.33 -0.80
C ASN A 674 6.97 33.53 -1.80
N THR A 675 7.53 32.42 -2.30
CA THR A 675 6.75 31.49 -3.10
C THR A 675 6.03 30.53 -2.19
N PHE A 676 4.69 30.44 -2.33
CA PHE A 676 3.85 29.55 -1.56
C PHE A 676 3.24 28.48 -2.45
N VAL A 677 3.88 27.32 -2.54
CA VAL A 677 3.42 26.18 -3.35
C VAL A 677 2.40 25.37 -2.55
N LYS A 678 1.23 25.13 -3.15
CA LYS A 678 0.10 24.39 -2.56
C LYS A 678 -0.23 23.15 -3.39
N TYR A 679 -0.35 22.02 -2.73
CA TYR A 679 -0.84 20.79 -3.37
C TYR A 679 -1.82 20.08 -2.44
N ALA A 680 -3.11 20.38 -2.59
CA ALA A 680 -4.17 20.01 -1.65
C ALA A 680 -3.85 20.54 -0.24
N ASP A 681 -3.70 19.64 0.73
CA ASP A 681 -3.34 19.91 2.13
C ASP A 681 -1.83 20.10 2.37
N ASP A 682 -0.99 19.71 1.40
CA ASP A 682 0.47 19.92 1.47
C ASP A 682 0.81 21.37 1.08
N LEU A 683 1.31 22.14 2.03
CA LEU A 683 1.72 23.53 1.85
C LEU A 683 3.23 23.68 1.96
N THR A 684 3.86 24.47 1.09
CA THR A 684 5.30 24.73 1.16
C THR A 684 5.58 26.21 0.95
N VAL A 685 6.19 26.84 1.94
CA VAL A 685 6.70 28.23 1.87
C VAL A 685 8.16 28.19 1.49
N CYS A 686 8.57 28.92 0.45
CA CYS A 686 9.95 29.00 -0.03
C CYS A 686 10.41 30.47 0.05
N MET A 687 11.47 30.74 0.84
CA MET A 687 12.02 32.06 1.07
C MET A 687 13.52 32.10 0.76
N PRO A 688 13.98 32.89 -0.23
CA PRO A 688 15.39 33.12 -0.51
C PRO A 688 15.99 34.11 0.52
N ILE A 689 17.07 33.74 1.22
CA ILE A 689 17.66 34.51 2.32
C ILE A 689 19.04 35.06 1.94
N SER A 690 19.23 36.39 2.11
CA SER A 690 20.49 37.12 1.80
C SER A 690 21.36 37.34 3.04
N THR A 691 20.77 37.69 4.16
CA THR A 691 21.46 38.11 5.39
C THR A 691 20.96 37.32 6.62
N SER A 692 21.61 37.48 7.76
CA SER A 692 21.26 36.81 9.02
C SER A 692 19.95 37.35 9.69
N LEU A 693 19.45 38.51 9.23
CA LEU A 693 18.25 39.17 9.82
C LEU A 693 16.91 38.60 9.28
N HIS A 694 16.91 37.89 8.17
CA HIS A 694 15.70 37.36 7.50
C HIS A 694 14.97 36.16 8.16
N PRO A 695 15.44 35.44 9.19
CA PRO A 695 14.63 34.46 9.88
C PRO A 695 13.35 35.01 10.49
N ILE A 696 13.38 36.29 10.89
CA ILE A 696 12.23 37.00 11.47
C ILE A 696 11.08 37.06 10.46
N GLU A 697 11.36 37.43 9.21
CA GLU A 697 10.35 37.53 8.14
C GLU A 697 9.65 36.18 7.86
N MET A 698 10.39 35.06 7.93
CA MET A 698 9.79 33.73 7.76
C MET A 698 8.83 33.41 8.91
N ASN A 699 9.22 33.68 10.14
CA ASN A 699 8.40 33.44 11.31
C ASN A 699 7.16 34.35 11.35
N GLU A 700 7.30 35.63 10.94
CA GLU A 700 6.16 36.54 10.78
C GLU A 700 5.16 35.99 9.72
N PHE A 701 5.68 35.50 8.59
CA PHE A 701 4.82 34.90 7.57
C PHE A 701 4.14 33.62 8.08
N LEU A 702 4.86 32.75 8.77
CA LEU A 702 4.30 31.56 9.40
C LEU A 702 3.23 31.91 10.45
N SER A 703 3.44 32.97 11.25
CA SER A 703 2.45 33.45 12.21
C SER A 703 1.17 34.02 11.55
N ARG A 704 1.31 34.59 10.34
CA ARG A 704 0.13 34.99 9.54
C ARG A 704 -0.66 33.78 9.04
N ILE A 705 0.05 32.73 8.58
CA ILE A 705 -0.59 31.47 8.16
C ILE A 705 -1.27 30.81 9.36
N GLU A 706 -0.65 30.80 10.52
CA GLU A 706 -1.21 30.23 11.75
C GLU A 706 -2.48 30.95 12.17
N ARG A 707 -2.47 32.30 12.22
CA ARG A 707 -3.66 33.11 12.55
C ARG A 707 -4.80 32.81 11.57
N TRP A 708 -4.51 32.75 10.27
CA TRP A 708 -5.49 32.34 9.27
C TRP A 708 -6.00 30.92 9.55
N SER A 709 -5.10 29.99 9.85
CA SER A 709 -5.40 28.59 10.17
C SER A 709 -6.36 28.45 11.34
N VAL A 710 -6.09 29.13 12.44
CA VAL A 710 -6.94 29.16 13.65
C VAL A 710 -8.30 29.78 13.31
N GLY A 711 -8.34 30.97 12.67
CA GLY A 711 -9.56 31.64 12.28
C GLY A 711 -10.44 30.85 11.30
N ASN A 712 -9.85 29.97 10.51
CA ASN A 712 -10.55 29.10 9.56
C ASN A 712 -10.77 27.66 10.07
N GLY A 713 -10.43 27.36 11.32
CA GLY A 713 -10.64 26.01 11.91
C GLY A 713 -9.80 24.90 11.30
N LEU A 714 -8.75 25.22 10.52
CA LEU A 714 -7.81 24.26 9.93
C LEU A 714 -6.47 24.30 10.68
N LEU A 715 -6.35 23.57 11.76
CA LEU A 715 -5.16 23.61 12.62
C LEU A 715 -3.93 22.98 11.95
N LEU A 716 -2.82 23.72 11.97
CA LEU A 716 -1.51 23.21 11.61
C LEU A 716 -1.03 22.15 12.61
N ASN A 717 -0.18 21.23 12.16
CA ASN A 717 0.44 20.20 13.00
C ASN A 717 1.95 20.43 13.10
N PRO A 718 2.46 21.17 14.10
CA PRO A 718 3.87 21.52 14.20
C PRO A 718 4.80 20.29 14.26
N SER A 719 4.35 19.19 14.89
CA SER A 719 5.15 17.97 15.01
C SER A 719 5.42 17.26 13.67
N LYS A 720 4.63 17.55 12.64
CA LYS A 720 4.81 17.00 11.29
C LYS A 720 5.40 18.01 10.32
N CYS A 721 5.36 19.29 10.65
CA CYS A 721 5.98 20.34 9.86
C CYS A 721 7.51 20.17 9.87
N GLN A 722 8.15 20.45 8.74
CA GLN A 722 9.60 20.34 8.59
C GLN A 722 10.16 21.57 7.87
N ALA A 723 11.36 22.00 8.23
CA ALA A 723 12.08 23.04 7.53
C ALA A 723 13.36 22.49 6.90
N VAL A 724 13.76 23.01 5.74
CA VAL A 724 15.02 22.67 5.06
C VAL A 724 15.69 23.96 4.61
N ASN A 725 16.99 24.06 4.86
CA ASN A 725 17.86 25.13 4.34
C ASN A 725 18.64 24.59 3.14
N PHE A 726 18.33 25.04 1.94
CA PHE A 726 19.01 24.65 0.71
C PHE A 726 20.18 25.58 0.44
N SER A 727 21.39 25.02 0.23
CA SER A 727 22.63 25.79 0.03
C SER A 727 23.60 25.00 -0.84
N LEU A 728 24.48 25.73 -1.56
CA LEU A 728 25.55 25.14 -2.36
C LEU A 728 26.81 24.83 -1.55
N ARG A 729 26.92 25.34 -0.32
CA ARG A 729 28.05 25.09 0.58
C ARG A 729 27.81 23.83 1.38
N HIS A 730 28.82 22.94 1.46
CA HIS A 730 28.70 21.70 2.21
C HIS A 730 28.34 21.95 3.70
N GLY A 731 27.31 21.26 4.15
CA GLY A 731 26.41 21.50 5.26
C GLY A 731 26.96 21.58 6.69
N GLN A 732 28.23 21.33 7.01
CA GLN A 732 28.67 21.38 8.41
C GLN A 732 28.78 22.79 8.98
N ASN A 733 29.11 23.78 8.16
CA ASN A 733 29.25 25.18 8.63
C ASN A 733 27.94 25.97 8.65
N LEU A 734 26.86 25.52 7.99
CA LEU A 734 25.61 26.26 7.97
C LEU A 734 24.77 26.02 9.24
N TYR A 735 24.80 24.83 9.79
CA TYR A 735 24.09 24.49 11.04
C TYR A 735 24.75 25.14 12.26
N SER A 736 26.10 25.21 12.29
CA SER A 736 26.83 25.87 13.38
C SER A 736 26.76 27.38 13.29
N MET A 737 26.66 27.98 12.10
CA MET A 737 26.55 29.43 11.90
C MET A 737 25.14 29.99 12.18
N LEU A 738 24.10 29.14 12.12
CA LEU A 738 22.69 29.61 12.21
C LEU A 738 22.16 29.67 13.65
N GLY A 739 22.85 29.13 14.66
CA GLY A 739 22.45 29.17 16.06
C GLY A 739 20.98 28.78 16.36
N SER A 740 20.63 28.58 17.60
CA SER A 740 19.26 28.24 18.02
C SER A 740 18.21 29.35 17.74
N HIS A 741 18.65 30.61 17.61
CA HIS A 741 17.78 31.76 17.35
C HIS A 741 17.21 31.83 15.91
N ASN A 742 17.62 30.96 15.02
CA ASN A 742 17.21 30.94 13.61
C ASN A 742 16.23 29.80 13.26
N ALA A 743 15.61 29.19 14.25
CA ALA A 743 14.63 28.13 14.02
C ALA A 743 13.29 28.68 13.49
N CYS A 744 12.64 27.96 12.58
CA CYS A 744 11.26 28.25 12.20
C CYS A 744 10.32 27.83 13.34
N ALA A 745 9.30 28.63 13.60
CA ALA A 745 8.28 28.36 14.62
C ALA A 745 6.87 28.52 14.06
N ILE A 746 5.92 27.80 14.62
CA ILE A 746 4.49 27.98 14.47
C ILE A 746 3.96 28.15 15.88
N GLY A 747 3.50 29.37 16.23
CA GLY A 747 3.25 29.75 17.62
C GLY A 747 4.49 29.52 18.48
N ASP A 748 4.30 28.86 19.62
CA ASP A 748 5.39 28.53 20.55
C ASP A 748 6.15 27.26 20.17
N SER A 749 5.72 26.58 19.10
CA SER A 749 6.29 25.28 18.70
C SER A 749 7.35 25.41 17.61
N LEU A 750 8.57 24.95 17.88
CA LEU A 750 9.66 24.93 16.91
C LEU A 750 9.42 23.86 15.83
N ILE A 751 9.63 24.23 14.57
CA ILE A 751 9.61 23.30 13.43
C ILE A 751 10.97 22.59 13.32
N ASN A 752 10.93 21.27 13.18
CA ASN A 752 12.14 20.47 13.04
C ASN A 752 12.87 20.79 11.72
N THR A 753 14.12 21.25 11.80
CA THR A 753 14.97 21.47 10.62
C THR A 753 15.69 20.19 10.25
N VAL A 754 15.51 19.75 9.02
CA VAL A 754 16.03 18.46 8.52
C VAL A 754 16.94 18.67 7.29
N SER A 755 17.88 17.73 7.09
CA SER A 755 18.76 17.73 5.91
C SER A 755 18.11 17.13 4.65
N LYS A 756 17.01 16.39 4.82
CA LYS A 756 16.27 15.73 3.72
C LYS A 756 14.79 15.76 4.01
N VAL A 757 14.01 16.09 3.00
CA VAL A 757 12.54 16.07 3.07
C VAL A 757 11.96 15.29 1.90
N LYS A 758 10.90 14.56 2.14
CA LYS A 758 10.12 13.91 1.08
C LYS A 758 8.87 14.73 0.80
N TYR A 759 8.84 15.39 -0.36
CA TYR A 759 7.71 16.20 -0.81
C TYR A 759 7.11 15.61 -2.08
N LEU A 760 5.81 15.37 -2.11
CA LEU A 760 5.06 14.78 -3.23
C LEU A 760 5.77 13.57 -3.88
N GLY A 761 6.38 12.72 -3.07
CA GLY A 761 7.05 11.50 -3.54
C GLY A 761 8.52 11.65 -3.97
N VAL A 762 9.04 12.88 -4.06
CA VAL A 762 10.43 13.21 -4.38
C VAL A 762 11.22 13.53 -3.10
N ILE A 763 12.47 13.07 -2.99
CA ILE A 763 13.36 13.42 -1.89
C ILE A 763 14.22 14.60 -2.30
N PHE A 764 14.10 15.70 -1.56
CA PHE A 764 14.96 16.86 -1.63
C PHE A 764 16.01 16.77 -0.52
N SER A 765 17.26 16.94 -0.88
CA SER A 765 18.40 17.06 0.06
C SER A 765 18.84 18.51 0.16
N SER A 766 19.29 18.96 1.33
CA SER A 766 19.71 20.35 1.58
C SER A 766 20.89 20.82 0.70
N ASP A 767 21.69 19.87 0.21
CA ASP A 767 22.78 20.07 -0.76
C ASP A 767 22.31 20.02 -2.23
N LEU A 768 21.00 19.87 -2.47
CA LEU A 768 20.38 19.72 -3.78
C LEU A 768 20.86 18.51 -4.59
N SER A 769 21.49 17.51 -3.96
CA SER A 769 21.86 16.26 -4.59
C SER A 769 20.67 15.31 -4.74
N TRP A 770 20.64 14.60 -5.87
CA TRP A 770 19.57 13.61 -6.15
C TRP A 770 19.90 12.18 -5.72
N SER A 771 21.10 11.96 -5.16
CA SER A 771 21.57 10.60 -4.81
C SER A 771 20.63 9.87 -3.86
N SER A 772 20.08 10.57 -2.85
CA SER A 772 19.11 9.97 -1.92
C SER A 772 17.80 9.56 -2.61
N HIS A 773 17.35 10.34 -3.59
CA HIS A 773 16.16 10.02 -4.38
C HIS A 773 16.41 8.82 -5.30
N VAL A 774 17.54 8.78 -6.02
CA VAL A 774 17.93 7.67 -6.89
C VAL A 774 18.07 6.36 -6.11
N LEU A 775 18.66 6.40 -4.90
CA LEU A 775 18.70 5.23 -4.02
C LEU A 775 17.31 4.71 -3.62
N LEU A 776 16.36 5.62 -3.34
CA LEU A 776 14.97 5.21 -3.08
C LEU A 776 14.33 4.55 -4.30
N LEU A 777 14.53 5.12 -5.50
CA LEU A 777 14.02 4.55 -6.75
C LEU A 777 14.62 3.17 -7.01
N SER A 778 15.94 3.02 -6.82
CA SER A 778 16.65 1.76 -7.02
C SER A 778 16.09 0.65 -6.12
N LYS A 779 15.85 0.93 -4.83
CA LYS A 779 15.23 -0.01 -3.89
C LYS A 779 13.84 -0.46 -4.37
N LYS A 780 13.02 0.47 -4.84
CA LYS A 780 11.68 0.14 -5.38
C LYS A 780 11.76 -0.73 -6.63
N VAL A 781 12.69 -0.44 -7.55
CA VAL A 781 12.85 -1.21 -8.78
C VAL A 781 13.39 -2.61 -8.50
N TYR A 782 14.38 -2.77 -7.60
CA TYR A 782 14.87 -4.09 -7.21
C TYR A 782 13.76 -4.99 -6.65
N ARG A 783 12.86 -4.43 -5.86
CA ARG A 783 11.67 -5.15 -5.39
C ARG A 783 10.82 -5.66 -6.56
N LEU A 784 10.57 -4.83 -7.58
CA LEU A 784 9.78 -5.25 -8.75
C LEU A 784 10.52 -6.21 -9.69
N THR A 785 11.85 -6.12 -9.75
CA THR A 785 12.68 -7.06 -10.52
C THR A 785 12.47 -8.51 -10.05
N TYR A 786 12.25 -8.69 -8.75
CA TYR A 786 11.88 -10.01 -8.25
C TYR A 786 10.52 -10.48 -8.78
N TYR A 787 9.53 -9.61 -8.87
CA TYR A 787 8.24 -10.01 -9.45
C TYR A 787 8.38 -10.48 -10.89
N ILE A 788 9.28 -9.85 -11.67
CA ILE A 788 9.60 -10.35 -13.02
C ILE A 788 10.21 -11.74 -12.95
N LYS A 789 11.16 -12.01 -12.03
CA LYS A 789 11.72 -13.35 -11.82
C LYS A 789 10.63 -14.38 -11.51
N ARG A 790 9.71 -14.04 -10.64
CA ARG A 790 8.58 -14.92 -10.30
C ARG A 790 7.69 -15.16 -11.50
N LEU A 791 7.28 -14.11 -12.21
CA LEU A 791 6.46 -14.23 -13.42
C LEU A 791 7.14 -15.08 -14.49
N HIS A 792 8.44 -14.89 -14.71
CA HIS A 792 9.23 -15.71 -15.60
C HIS A 792 9.25 -17.19 -15.17
N ALA A 793 9.46 -17.47 -13.87
CA ALA A 793 9.41 -18.83 -13.32
C ALA A 793 8.03 -19.48 -13.44
N PHE A 794 6.97 -18.68 -13.56
CA PHE A 794 5.61 -19.13 -13.85
C PHE A 794 5.31 -19.30 -15.33
N GLY A 795 6.31 -19.11 -16.22
CA GLY A 795 6.16 -19.32 -17.67
C GLY A 795 5.50 -18.14 -18.40
N ILE A 796 5.50 -16.93 -17.83
CA ILE A 796 5.06 -15.72 -18.55
C ILE A 796 6.03 -15.42 -19.69
N THR A 797 5.50 -15.17 -20.88
CA THR A 797 6.30 -14.91 -22.09
C THR A 797 7.08 -13.60 -21.98
N ARG A 798 8.23 -13.51 -22.67
CA ARG A 798 9.11 -12.34 -22.70
C ARG A 798 8.38 -11.06 -23.07
N HIS A 799 7.51 -11.08 -24.05
CA HIS A 799 6.71 -9.91 -24.46
C HIS A 799 5.86 -9.35 -23.31
N LEU A 800 5.18 -10.22 -22.54
CA LEU A 800 4.39 -9.79 -21.38
C LEU A 800 5.26 -9.30 -20.22
N LEU A 801 6.47 -9.86 -20.04
CA LEU A 801 7.43 -9.34 -19.06
C LEU A 801 7.90 -7.94 -19.45
N LEU A 802 8.12 -7.67 -20.73
CA LEU A 802 8.47 -6.34 -21.22
C LEU A 802 7.31 -5.35 -21.03
N HIS A 803 6.07 -5.77 -21.22
CA HIS A 803 4.89 -4.97 -20.86
C HIS A 803 4.87 -4.64 -19.38
N PHE A 804 5.24 -5.58 -18.50
CA PHE A 804 5.34 -5.34 -17.06
C PHE A 804 6.45 -4.31 -16.75
N VAL A 805 7.63 -4.43 -17.39
CA VAL A 805 8.71 -3.43 -17.25
C VAL A 805 8.20 -2.06 -17.65
N ASN A 806 7.56 -1.97 -18.81
CA ASN A 806 7.04 -0.72 -19.36
C ASN A 806 5.94 -0.07 -18.51
N SER A 807 5.07 -0.88 -17.89
CA SER A 807 3.91 -0.39 -17.13
C SER A 807 4.16 -0.23 -15.64
N CYS A 808 5.09 -0.99 -15.04
CA CYS A 808 5.30 -1.01 -13.60
C CYS A 808 6.68 -0.51 -13.16
N ILE A 809 7.74 -0.76 -13.94
CA ILE A 809 9.11 -0.41 -13.55
C ILE A 809 9.51 0.96 -14.07
N LEU A 810 9.40 1.20 -15.39
CA LEU A 810 9.78 2.48 -15.97
C LEU A 810 9.04 3.67 -15.35
N PRO A 811 7.73 3.60 -15.03
CA PRO A 811 7.03 4.71 -14.40
C PRO A 811 7.58 5.10 -13.02
N ILE A 812 8.19 4.16 -12.28
CA ILE A 812 8.82 4.48 -10.99
C ILE A 812 10.06 5.36 -11.21
N ILE A 813 10.89 5.03 -12.21
CA ILE A 813 12.09 5.80 -12.54
C ILE A 813 11.70 7.13 -13.19
N LEU A 814 10.63 7.14 -13.97
CA LEU A 814 10.16 8.31 -14.73
C LEU A 814 9.32 9.29 -13.90
N TYR A 815 8.88 8.89 -12.70
CA TYR A 815 8.12 9.79 -11.84
C TYR A 815 8.92 11.04 -11.51
N CYS A 816 8.46 12.20 -11.95
CA CYS A 816 9.15 13.49 -11.86
C CYS A 816 10.55 13.51 -12.50
N SER A 817 10.84 12.65 -13.48
CA SER A 817 12.14 12.59 -14.15
C SER A 817 12.57 13.92 -14.80
N PRO A 818 11.69 14.77 -15.38
CA PRO A 818 12.10 16.10 -15.90
C PRO A 818 12.77 16.98 -14.85
N LEU A 819 12.50 16.75 -13.57
CA LEU A 819 13.03 17.51 -12.47
C LEU A 819 14.47 17.11 -12.13
N PHE A 820 14.75 15.80 -12.00
CA PHE A 820 16.00 15.33 -11.40
C PHE A 820 16.99 14.74 -12.41
N PHE A 821 16.56 14.23 -13.56
CA PHE A 821 17.50 13.68 -14.57
C PHE A 821 18.55 14.70 -15.03
N PRO A 822 18.20 15.97 -15.28
CA PRO A 822 19.21 16.96 -15.70
C PRO A 822 20.31 17.21 -14.68
N GLY A 823 20.02 17.00 -13.38
CA GLY A 823 20.95 17.23 -12.27
C GLY A 823 21.60 15.97 -11.70
N LEU A 824 21.47 14.80 -12.38
CA LEU A 824 22.11 13.57 -11.93
C LEU A 824 23.62 13.61 -12.11
N LEU A 825 24.34 13.12 -11.12
CA LEU A 825 25.79 12.93 -11.17
C LEU A 825 26.15 11.57 -11.80
N ARG A 826 27.39 11.41 -12.27
CA ARG A 826 27.89 10.14 -12.83
C ARG A 826 27.63 8.95 -11.90
N LYS A 827 27.82 9.12 -10.59
CA LYS A 827 27.52 8.08 -9.57
C LYS A 827 26.04 7.67 -9.56
N ASP A 828 25.13 8.60 -9.79
CA ASP A 828 23.68 8.36 -9.79
C ASP A 828 23.25 7.61 -11.05
N PHE A 829 23.80 7.99 -12.21
CA PHE A 829 23.62 7.24 -13.45
C PHE A 829 24.18 5.81 -13.33
N ALA A 830 25.32 5.61 -12.66
CA ALA A 830 25.87 4.28 -12.40
C ALA A 830 24.94 3.41 -11.53
N ILE A 831 24.21 3.99 -10.58
CA ILE A 831 23.18 3.27 -9.80
C ILE A 831 22.02 2.87 -10.71
N LEU A 832 21.48 3.80 -11.50
CA LEU A 832 20.38 3.53 -12.42
C LEU A 832 20.75 2.46 -13.44
N ARG A 833 21.95 2.53 -14.00
CA ARG A 833 22.49 1.55 -14.95
C ARG A 833 22.52 0.13 -14.35
N ARG A 834 23.06 0.01 -13.11
CA ARG A 834 23.07 -1.31 -12.42
C ARG A 834 21.66 -1.88 -12.24
N VAL A 835 20.71 -1.03 -11.88
CA VAL A 835 19.31 -1.43 -11.73
C VAL A 835 18.69 -1.86 -13.05
N LEU A 836 18.91 -1.07 -14.13
CA LEU A 836 18.40 -1.40 -15.47
C LEU A 836 19.03 -2.69 -16.01
N LYS A 837 20.35 -2.89 -15.82
CA LYS A 837 21.02 -4.16 -16.17
C LYS A 837 20.41 -5.36 -15.43
N ALA A 838 20.07 -5.20 -14.15
CA ALA A 838 19.39 -6.25 -13.39
C ALA A 838 17.98 -6.55 -13.96
N VAL A 839 17.24 -5.54 -14.39
CA VAL A 839 15.94 -5.70 -15.05
C VAL A 839 16.12 -6.44 -16.38
N CYS A 840 17.07 -6.02 -17.22
CA CYS A 840 17.37 -6.65 -18.50
C CYS A 840 17.71 -8.15 -18.36
N LYS A 841 18.60 -8.47 -17.42
CA LYS A 841 19.00 -9.87 -17.14
C LYS A 841 17.80 -10.77 -16.78
N VAL A 842 16.81 -10.21 -16.11
CA VAL A 842 15.65 -10.99 -15.64
C VAL A 842 14.56 -11.10 -16.70
N CYS A 843 14.31 -10.05 -17.49
CA CYS A 843 13.29 -10.11 -18.56
C CYS A 843 13.85 -10.67 -19.87
N GLY A 844 15.16 -10.89 -19.98
CA GLY A 844 15.82 -11.41 -21.18
C GLY A 844 15.91 -10.41 -22.32
N GLU A 845 15.85 -9.11 -22.06
CA GLU A 845 15.88 -8.03 -23.06
C GLU A 845 17.27 -7.37 -23.16
N SER A 846 17.57 -6.76 -24.30
CA SER A 846 18.81 -6.00 -24.45
C SER A 846 18.76 -4.71 -23.60
N PHE A 847 19.92 -4.30 -23.13
CA PHE A 847 20.06 -3.08 -22.32
C PHE A 847 19.66 -1.83 -23.12
N GLU A 848 20.05 -1.81 -24.40
CA GLU A 848 19.79 -0.70 -25.30
C GLU A 848 18.29 -0.48 -25.53
N VAL A 849 17.50 -1.52 -25.71
CA VAL A 849 16.04 -1.42 -25.87
C VAL A 849 15.41 -0.77 -24.63
N ILE A 850 15.78 -1.20 -23.43
CA ILE A 850 15.21 -0.66 -22.20
C ILE A 850 15.64 0.79 -21.95
N VAL A 851 16.91 1.14 -22.26
CA VAL A 851 17.41 2.52 -22.18
C VAL A 851 16.67 3.41 -23.16
N ASN A 852 16.51 2.99 -24.42
CA ASN A 852 15.78 3.77 -25.42
C ASN A 852 14.32 3.99 -24.98
N MET A 853 13.62 2.95 -24.47
CA MET A 853 12.27 3.10 -23.94
C MET A 853 12.22 4.09 -22.77
N LEU A 854 13.20 4.08 -21.88
CA LEU A 854 13.29 5.01 -20.76
C LEU A 854 13.48 6.45 -21.25
N VAL A 855 14.44 6.66 -22.15
CA VAL A 855 14.77 7.99 -22.72
C VAL A 855 13.59 8.55 -23.50
N ASP A 856 12.96 7.78 -24.39
CA ASP A 856 11.78 8.21 -25.15
C ASP A 856 10.65 8.69 -24.24
N ARG A 857 10.37 7.94 -23.20
CA ARG A 857 9.32 8.32 -22.22
C ARG A 857 9.70 9.54 -21.38
N HIS A 858 10.97 9.66 -21.02
CA HIS A 858 11.47 10.85 -20.33
C HIS A 858 11.33 12.11 -21.21
N LEU A 859 11.78 12.07 -22.46
CA LEU A 859 11.66 13.18 -23.40
C LEU A 859 10.20 13.55 -23.66
N LYS A 860 9.33 12.54 -23.78
CA LYS A 860 7.87 12.76 -23.87
C LYS A 860 7.32 13.46 -22.61
N ALA A 861 7.74 13.07 -21.42
CA ALA A 861 7.32 13.72 -20.18
C ALA A 861 7.81 15.17 -20.09
N CYS A 862 9.04 15.45 -20.55
CA CYS A 862 9.59 16.80 -20.64
C CYS A 862 8.79 17.68 -21.63
N LYS A 863 8.46 17.16 -22.81
CA LYS A 863 7.64 17.87 -23.81
C LYS A 863 6.24 18.16 -23.28
N LEU A 864 5.63 17.20 -22.58
CA LEU A 864 4.32 17.40 -21.97
C LEU A 864 4.36 18.50 -20.90
N LEU A 865 5.38 18.51 -20.04
CA LEU A 865 5.58 19.56 -19.04
C LEU A 865 5.77 20.91 -19.71
N ALA A 866 6.65 21.02 -20.70
CA ALA A 866 6.87 22.24 -21.46
C ALA A 866 5.57 22.73 -22.14
N GLY A 867 4.80 21.81 -22.75
CA GLY A 867 3.50 22.11 -23.36
C GLY A 867 2.47 22.64 -22.36
N VAL A 868 2.42 22.07 -21.16
CA VAL A 868 1.52 22.55 -20.08
C VAL A 868 1.93 23.96 -19.64
N ILE A 869 3.23 24.21 -19.44
CA ILE A 869 3.75 25.53 -19.05
C ILE A 869 3.40 26.57 -20.11
N LEU A 870 3.64 26.27 -21.39
CA LEU A 870 3.46 27.21 -22.50
C LEU A 870 1.98 27.42 -22.88
N SER A 871 1.08 26.47 -22.58
CA SER A 871 -0.35 26.59 -22.88
C SER A 871 -1.14 27.43 -21.85
N ASP A 872 -0.53 27.80 -20.72
CA ASP A 872 -1.21 28.54 -19.67
C ASP A 872 -0.38 29.73 -19.20
N THR A 873 -0.76 30.94 -19.64
CA THR A 873 -0.07 32.20 -19.27
C THR A 873 -0.07 32.48 -17.76
N LYS A 874 -1.02 31.90 -17.01
CA LYS A 874 -1.07 31.97 -15.54
C LYS A 874 -0.18 30.91 -14.84
N HIS A 875 0.54 30.10 -15.63
CA HIS A 875 1.46 29.12 -15.02
C HIS A 875 2.66 29.83 -14.39
N PRO A 876 3.04 29.55 -13.11
CA PRO A 876 4.16 30.23 -12.44
C PRO A 876 5.50 30.16 -13.17
N LEU A 877 5.72 29.16 -14.01
CA LEU A 877 6.94 29.00 -14.82
C LEU A 877 6.81 29.55 -16.27
N TYR A 878 5.66 30.10 -16.64
CA TYR A 878 5.44 30.57 -18.03
C TYR A 878 6.46 31.62 -18.47
N SER A 879 6.71 32.64 -17.65
CA SER A 879 7.64 33.74 -17.95
C SER A 879 9.10 33.30 -18.11
N TYR A 880 9.47 32.15 -17.54
CA TYR A 880 10.82 31.59 -17.62
C TYR A 880 11.06 30.73 -18.86
N LEU A 881 9.99 30.27 -19.54
CA LEU A 881 10.06 29.38 -20.71
C LEU A 881 9.39 29.98 -21.95
N SER A 882 8.84 31.21 -21.87
CA SER A 882 8.12 31.82 -22.99
C SER A 882 9.00 31.95 -24.25
N PRO A 883 8.38 31.81 -25.44
CA PRO A 883 9.09 31.98 -26.74
C PRO A 883 9.66 33.38 -26.86
N CYS A 884 10.84 33.51 -27.46
CA CYS A 884 11.38 34.81 -27.81
C CYS A 884 10.61 35.37 -29.02
N ILE A 885 10.09 36.57 -28.90
CA ILE A 885 9.63 37.36 -30.02
C ILE A 885 10.88 37.97 -30.67
N SER A 886 11.54 37.27 -31.59
CA SER A 886 12.69 37.80 -32.29
C SER A 886 12.26 38.62 -33.52
N SER A 887 12.61 39.87 -33.54
CA SER A 887 12.68 40.69 -34.74
C SER A 887 13.90 40.23 -35.58
N GLY A 888 13.65 39.29 -36.51
CA GLY A 888 14.54 39.04 -37.65
C GLY A 888 15.78 38.16 -37.38
N ARG A 889 16.05 37.26 -38.30
CA ARG A 889 17.27 36.50 -38.60
C ARG A 889 17.66 35.23 -37.82
N THR A 890 17.08 34.91 -36.69
CA THR A 890 17.40 33.61 -36.05
C THR A 890 16.18 32.67 -36.03
N ARG A 891 16.35 31.47 -36.63
CA ARG A 891 15.35 30.39 -36.68
C ARG A 891 15.04 29.77 -35.29
N ARG A 892 15.64 30.29 -34.19
CA ARG A 892 15.45 29.73 -32.86
C ARG A 892 14.21 30.32 -32.21
N LYS A 893 13.23 29.47 -31.95
CA LYS A 893 11.96 29.77 -31.32
C LYS A 893 12.06 30.02 -29.81
N TYR A 894 13.13 29.58 -29.18
CA TYR A 894 13.41 29.69 -27.73
C TYR A 894 14.85 30.17 -27.48
N ILE A 895 15.04 30.97 -26.44
CA ILE A 895 16.38 31.44 -26.02
C ILE A 895 17.04 30.40 -25.13
N LYS A 896 18.31 30.12 -25.42
CA LYS A 896 19.16 29.37 -24.49
C LYS A 896 19.35 30.19 -23.22
N ILE A 897 18.88 29.68 -22.08
CA ILE A 897 18.95 30.41 -20.82
C ILE A 897 20.41 30.47 -20.34
N HIS A 898 20.91 31.69 -20.13
CA HIS A 898 22.24 31.89 -19.55
C HIS A 898 22.17 31.63 -18.05
N ALA A 899 23.03 30.72 -17.56
CA ALA A 899 23.11 30.32 -16.15
C ALA A 899 24.57 30.45 -15.66
N ARG A 900 24.75 31.16 -14.55
CA ARG A 900 26.08 31.34 -13.92
C ARG A 900 26.49 30.11 -13.13
N LYS A 901 25.58 29.48 -12.44
CA LYS A 901 25.81 28.30 -11.58
C LYS A 901 25.42 27.01 -12.27
N GLN A 902 26.25 26.00 -12.15
CA GLN A 902 26.01 24.69 -12.79
C GLN A 902 24.65 24.05 -12.32
N ILE A 903 24.28 24.27 -11.05
CA ILE A 903 23.03 23.70 -10.51
C ILE A 903 21.79 24.30 -11.19
N TYR A 904 21.80 25.59 -11.54
CA TYR A 904 20.71 26.18 -12.28
C TYR A 904 20.73 25.71 -13.74
N LYS A 905 21.93 25.63 -14.36
CA LYS A 905 22.08 25.13 -15.73
C LYS A 905 21.54 23.73 -15.92
N SER A 906 21.69 22.86 -14.91
CA SER A 906 21.17 21.48 -14.88
C SER A 906 19.80 21.37 -14.20
N SER A 907 19.05 22.47 -14.08
CA SER A 907 17.68 22.45 -13.55
C SER A 907 16.62 22.35 -14.65
N VAL A 908 15.36 22.15 -14.24
CA VAL A 908 14.23 21.83 -15.15
C VAL A 908 14.03 22.86 -16.25
N ILE A 909 14.08 24.18 -15.96
CA ILE A 909 13.74 25.22 -16.94
C ILE A 909 14.83 25.34 -18.01
N PRO A 910 16.14 25.53 -17.72
CA PRO A 910 17.19 25.52 -18.74
C PRO A 910 17.23 24.20 -19.53
N TYR A 911 16.94 23.07 -18.87
CA TYR A 911 16.90 21.79 -19.57
C TYR A 911 15.74 21.70 -20.58
N LEU A 912 14.55 22.14 -20.20
CA LEU A 912 13.41 22.19 -21.13
C LEU A 912 13.65 23.16 -22.29
N ALA A 913 14.28 24.31 -22.03
CA ALA A 913 14.66 25.26 -23.09
C ALA A 913 15.67 24.62 -24.07
N ASN A 914 16.67 23.91 -23.56
CA ASN A 914 17.62 23.19 -24.40
C ASN A 914 16.94 22.08 -25.22
N LEU A 915 16.03 21.33 -24.61
CA LEU A 915 15.28 20.28 -25.29
C LEU A 915 14.41 20.82 -26.43
N LEU A 916 13.76 21.96 -26.21
CA LEU A 916 12.96 22.63 -27.25
C LEU A 916 13.79 23.22 -28.39
N CYS A 917 15.08 23.51 -28.12
CA CYS A 917 16.04 23.98 -29.15
C CYS A 917 16.67 22.82 -29.94
N ASP A 918 17.09 21.75 -29.25
CA ASP A 918 17.80 20.62 -29.84
C ASP A 918 17.53 19.32 -29.06
N GLU A 919 16.49 18.64 -29.47
CA GLU A 919 16.10 17.36 -28.83
C GLU A 919 17.12 16.24 -29.06
N GLN A 920 17.74 16.22 -30.25
CA GLN A 920 18.68 15.18 -30.66
C GLN A 920 19.94 15.20 -29.77
N ALA A 921 20.49 16.37 -29.51
CA ALA A 921 21.65 16.53 -28.62
C ALA A 921 21.31 16.08 -27.19
N VAL A 922 20.16 16.48 -26.67
CA VAL A 922 19.71 16.07 -25.33
C VAL A 922 19.51 14.56 -25.24
N ARG A 923 18.99 13.94 -26.30
CA ARG A 923 18.80 12.49 -26.38
C ARG A 923 20.13 11.74 -26.34
N VAL A 924 21.09 12.17 -27.14
CA VAL A 924 22.41 11.54 -27.22
C VAL A 924 23.14 11.62 -25.87
N ASP A 925 23.11 12.78 -25.23
CA ASP A 925 23.70 12.97 -23.90
C ASP A 925 23.11 12.04 -22.85
N LEU A 926 21.78 11.85 -22.82
CA LEU A 926 21.14 10.95 -21.90
C LEU A 926 21.47 9.48 -22.14
N VAL A 927 21.47 9.05 -23.41
CA VAL A 927 21.84 7.67 -23.76
C VAL A 927 23.30 7.41 -23.37
N ASN A 928 24.23 8.32 -23.66
CA ASN A 928 25.63 8.20 -23.29
C ASN A 928 25.81 8.10 -21.77
N ASN A 929 25.16 8.96 -20.98
CA ASN A 929 25.25 8.95 -19.52
C ASN A 929 24.65 7.66 -18.90
N LEU A 930 23.62 7.07 -19.50
CA LEU A 930 23.04 5.81 -19.04
C LEU A 930 23.84 4.59 -19.49
N SER A 931 24.58 4.68 -20.60
CA SER A 931 25.37 3.57 -21.20
C SER A 931 26.82 3.54 -20.70
N SER A 932 27.46 4.71 -20.55
CA SER A 932 28.83 4.84 -19.99
C SER A 932 28.86 4.57 -18.47
#